data_4b796b9c45c812391a2de88811750657
#
_entry.id   4b796b9c45c812391a2de88811750657
#
_cell.length_a   1.000
_cell.length_b   1.000
_cell.length_c   1.000
_cell.angle_alpha   90.00
_cell.angle_beta   90.00
_cell.angle_gamma   90.00
#
_symmetry.space_group_name_H-M   'P 1'
#
loop_
_entity.id
_entity.type
_entity.pdbx_description
1 polymer ?
#
loop_
_entity_poly.entity_id
_entity_poly.type
_entity_poly.pdbx_seq_one_letter_code
_entity_poly.pdbx_strand_id
1 'polypeptide(L)'
;MLTPMAKLEIVGHRARLESLLDCLHRLHVVQIVDVREELEQGASEPIPAAGRTSERWETLRPLRTRLEALLDADPMPDPAPAAPFDPSMLPTLLADLDRVEPEVRRRVRALDDLRARRATLPRHTRALRRLLPLVPAMVELDRYDTAILMLEHRHAGLLDLIEEELTNEVGPRFAVIARPVDAHVTGALLIFPRSESERVDAWLGRAQVGQVRVPAEFVGMPFPQALERIDELEARLDDEIAKAEAELHDVIAAHAPLWRGALALVASVADQVDAMGLAGDTGHAFVVVGWAPQSEVARVRDAIAESVGRDVVVAELPISPEERESVPVLLSNPAPARPFEFLVKLLGLPRYDTTDPTLLMAIFLPIFFGAMLGDMGYAVIVAGIALLLHRRLAARSPVMGDLARIVLLGAAWGFVFGALFGEVFGDLGTRLGLQPIWMDRQKAITGLLLFAVGIGFAHVLLGLGTGVWVSWRQRNRHRLLDRAGMILILVGAFMLVGLMAGRLPNALLTPGIVVLVVGVAAVLGSAGWMGAITGPLEIVGTFGNVLSYLRIAAIGLASVYLGRMANELAGVAGPLWLGVMVAILFHALNMTLGVFSPTIQALRLHYVEFFGKFHEVGGREFTPFGASPSGAAPTT
;
A
#
# COMPACT_ATOMS: atom_id res chain seq x y z
N MET A 1 -19.35 1.61 11.68
CA MET A 1 -20.32 2.71 11.98
C MET A 1 -19.54 3.96 12.29
N LEU A 2 -20.12 5.16 12.02
CA LEU A 2 -19.48 6.42 12.38
C LEU A 2 -19.66 6.66 13.88
N THR A 3 -18.56 6.94 14.58
CA THR A 3 -18.60 7.26 16.02
C THR A 3 -19.09 8.71 16.19
N PRO A 4 -20.06 8.97 17.09
CA PRO A 4 -20.46 10.33 17.42
C PRO A 4 -19.28 11.11 18.01
N MET A 5 -19.03 12.31 17.51
CA MET A 5 -17.94 13.18 17.95
C MET A 5 -18.48 14.36 18.75
N ALA A 6 -17.72 14.79 19.74
CA ALA A 6 -17.95 16.03 20.50
C ALA A 6 -16.85 17.04 20.21
N LYS A 7 -17.24 18.30 20.10
CA LYS A 7 -16.30 19.43 20.03
C LYS A 7 -16.05 19.94 21.44
N LEU A 8 -14.80 19.90 21.87
CA LEU A 8 -14.40 20.30 23.22
C LEU A 8 -13.64 21.62 23.16
N GLU A 9 -13.98 22.55 24.04
CA GLU A 9 -13.23 23.73 24.35
C GLU A 9 -12.61 23.58 25.75
N ILE A 10 -11.31 23.73 25.84
CA ILE A 10 -10.55 23.58 27.09
C ILE A 10 -9.86 24.91 27.40
N VAL A 11 -10.27 25.55 28.50
CA VAL A 11 -9.77 26.86 28.91
C VAL A 11 -9.13 26.77 30.28
N GLY A 12 -7.95 27.37 30.42
CA GLY A 12 -7.24 27.39 31.69
C GLY A 12 -6.12 28.43 31.76
N HIS A 13 -5.48 28.54 32.92
CA HIS A 13 -4.38 29.46 33.09
C HIS A 13 -3.14 29.01 32.28
N ARG A 14 -2.44 29.97 31.63
CA ARG A 14 -1.31 29.70 30.72
C ARG A 14 -0.27 28.72 31.30
N ALA A 15 0.06 28.84 32.60
CA ALA A 15 1.02 27.96 33.27
C ALA A 15 0.62 26.47 33.27
N ARG A 16 -0.64 26.13 32.95
CA ARG A 16 -1.13 24.75 32.93
C ARG A 16 -1.15 24.13 31.51
N LEU A 17 -0.80 24.90 30.48
CA LEU A 17 -0.88 24.44 29.08
C LEU A 17 0.01 23.20 28.83
N GLU A 18 1.26 23.20 29.26
CA GLU A 18 2.17 22.05 29.11
C GLU A 18 1.63 20.80 29.82
N SER A 19 1.13 20.96 31.04
CA SER A 19 0.54 19.86 31.83
C SER A 19 -0.74 19.32 31.16
N LEU A 20 -1.55 20.20 30.54
CA LEU A 20 -2.72 19.80 29.77
C LEU A 20 -2.31 18.99 28.55
N LEU A 21 -1.36 19.49 27.76
CA LEU A 21 -0.90 18.80 26.55
C LEU A 21 -0.28 17.44 26.89
N ASP A 22 0.47 17.33 27.99
CA ASP A 22 1.00 16.05 28.48
C ASP A 22 -0.12 15.08 28.88
N CYS A 23 -1.18 15.57 29.53
CA CYS A 23 -2.37 14.79 29.85
C CYS A 23 -3.09 14.30 28.59
N LEU A 24 -3.38 15.20 27.64
CA LEU A 24 -4.06 14.87 26.39
C LEU A 24 -3.24 13.91 25.52
N HIS A 25 -1.92 14.10 25.49
CA HIS A 25 -1.00 13.22 24.78
C HIS A 25 -1.04 11.79 25.34
N ARG A 26 -1.07 11.62 26.68
CA ARG A 26 -1.18 10.29 27.30
C ARG A 26 -2.55 9.63 27.13
N LEU A 27 -3.61 10.42 26.99
CA LEU A 27 -4.97 9.89 26.79
C LEU A 27 -5.20 9.32 25.39
N HIS A 28 -4.53 9.86 24.35
CA HIS A 28 -4.70 9.48 22.94
C HIS A 28 -6.16 9.52 22.43
N VAL A 29 -6.96 10.47 22.93
CA VAL A 29 -8.41 10.51 22.68
C VAL A 29 -8.88 11.81 22.05
N VAL A 30 -8.10 12.89 22.14
CA VAL A 30 -8.47 14.23 21.65
C VAL A 30 -7.63 14.59 20.43
N GLN A 31 -8.27 14.95 19.33
CA GLN A 31 -7.62 15.58 18.18
C GLN A 31 -7.67 17.10 18.36
N ILE A 32 -6.52 17.74 18.55
CA ILE A 32 -6.42 19.19 18.68
C ILE A 32 -6.54 19.84 17.30
N VAL A 33 -7.27 20.93 17.20
CA VAL A 33 -7.45 21.73 15.97
C VAL A 33 -6.96 23.16 16.19
N ASP A 34 -6.63 23.86 15.10
CA ASP A 34 -6.17 25.24 15.19
C ASP A 34 -7.32 26.15 15.64
N VAL A 35 -7.16 26.74 16.79
CA VAL A 35 -8.14 27.66 17.40
C VAL A 35 -8.46 28.84 16.48
N ARG A 36 -7.50 29.28 15.68
CA ARG A 36 -7.68 30.40 14.74
C ARG A 36 -8.66 30.05 13.63
N GLU A 37 -8.52 28.87 13.02
CA GLU A 37 -9.45 28.41 11.97
C GLU A 37 -10.88 28.25 12.50
N GLU A 38 -11.00 27.86 13.79
CA GLU A 38 -12.30 27.61 14.43
C GLU A 38 -12.99 28.88 14.98
N LEU A 39 -12.23 29.87 15.44
CA LEU A 39 -12.78 31.10 16.02
C LEU A 39 -12.93 32.23 15.01
N GLU A 40 -12.23 32.23 13.86
CA GLU A 40 -12.40 33.24 12.80
C GLU A 40 -13.85 33.34 12.28
N GLN A 41 -14.65 32.28 12.48
CA GLN A 41 -16.08 32.28 12.12
C GLN A 41 -16.99 32.99 13.11
N GLY A 42 -16.50 33.46 14.28
CA GLY A 42 -17.35 34.05 15.32
C GLY A 42 -16.75 35.09 16.26
N ALA A 43 -15.43 35.28 16.28
CA ALA A 43 -14.78 36.18 17.26
C ALA A 43 -14.44 37.55 16.66
N SER A 44 -14.68 38.61 17.45
CA SER A 44 -14.40 40.00 17.07
C SER A 44 -12.90 40.37 17.10
N GLU A 45 -12.03 39.57 17.70
CA GLU A 45 -10.59 39.77 17.74
C GLU A 45 -9.85 38.42 17.58
N PRO A 46 -8.81 38.37 16.73
CA PRO A 46 -8.01 37.14 16.57
C PRO A 46 -7.22 36.84 17.84
N ILE A 47 -7.38 35.62 18.38
CA ILE A 47 -6.59 35.15 19.51
C ILE A 47 -5.20 34.75 18.99
N PRO A 48 -4.09 35.35 19.51
CA PRO A 48 -2.76 34.98 19.07
C PRO A 48 -2.44 33.52 19.43
N ALA A 49 -1.67 32.84 18.59
CA ALA A 49 -1.19 31.50 18.88
C ALA A 49 -0.25 31.51 20.11
N ALA A 50 -0.33 30.49 20.94
CA ALA A 50 0.66 30.27 21.97
C ALA A 50 2.05 30.03 21.33
N GLY A 51 3.11 30.62 21.90
CA GLY A 51 4.46 30.51 21.34
C GLY A 51 4.93 29.05 21.30
N ARG A 52 5.54 28.65 20.18
CA ARG A 52 6.13 27.30 19.95
C ARG A 52 7.45 27.08 20.68
N THR A 53 7.67 27.71 21.84
CA THR A 53 8.93 27.60 22.59
C THR A 53 8.72 26.82 23.86
N SER A 54 9.41 25.67 23.97
CA SER A 54 9.57 24.91 25.18
C SER A 54 11.06 24.71 25.44
N GLU A 55 11.56 25.08 26.63
CA GLU A 55 12.93 24.84 27.04
C GLU A 55 13.33 23.37 26.93
N ARG A 56 12.37 22.50 27.19
CA ARG A 56 12.53 21.06 27.08
C ARG A 56 12.76 20.61 25.62
N TRP A 57 12.09 21.22 24.64
CA TRP A 57 12.28 20.95 23.24
C TRP A 57 13.65 21.37 22.72
N GLU A 58 14.12 22.56 23.08
CA GLU A 58 15.42 23.06 22.66
C GLU A 58 16.56 22.14 23.14
N THR A 59 16.39 21.52 24.32
CA THR A 59 17.33 20.54 24.85
C THR A 59 17.29 19.19 24.14
N LEU A 60 16.10 18.74 23.73
CA LEU A 60 15.88 17.40 23.17
C LEU A 60 16.00 17.34 21.63
N ARG A 61 15.76 18.45 20.94
CA ARG A 61 15.81 18.54 19.48
C ARG A 61 17.11 17.99 18.86
N PRO A 62 18.33 18.30 19.35
CA PRO A 62 19.55 17.73 18.81
C PRO A 62 19.65 16.22 18.96
N LEU A 63 19.03 15.64 20.00
CA LEU A 63 19.05 14.20 20.25
C LEU A 63 18.28 13.41 19.22
N ARG A 64 17.20 13.97 18.70
CA ARG A 64 16.40 13.32 17.67
C ARG A 64 17.24 12.90 16.47
N THR A 65 17.96 13.84 15.88
CA THR A 65 18.79 13.60 14.70
C THR A 65 19.90 12.59 14.97
N ARG A 66 20.52 12.64 16.18
CA ARG A 66 21.57 11.69 16.58
C ARG A 66 21.00 10.27 16.71
N LEU A 67 19.86 10.12 17.38
CA LEU A 67 19.21 8.82 17.61
C LEU A 67 18.68 8.21 16.30
N GLU A 68 18.02 9.00 15.44
CA GLU A 68 17.56 8.57 14.13
C GLU A 68 18.73 8.07 13.28
N ALA A 69 19.82 8.84 13.17
CA ALA A 69 20.99 8.47 12.39
C ALA A 69 21.67 7.18 12.88
N LEU A 70 21.67 6.93 14.20
CA LEU A 70 22.23 5.70 14.76
C LEU A 70 21.35 4.48 14.51
N LEU A 71 20.03 4.63 14.60
CA LEU A 71 19.08 3.55 14.35
C LEU A 71 18.98 3.21 12.84
N ASP A 72 19.05 4.23 11.98
CA ASP A 72 19.06 4.05 10.53
C ASP A 72 20.36 3.42 10.00
N ALA A 73 21.43 3.47 10.77
CA ALA A 73 22.70 2.82 10.41
C ALA A 73 22.67 1.30 10.59
N ASP A 74 21.63 0.73 11.20
CA ASP A 74 21.50 -0.72 11.37
C ASP A 74 21.21 -1.42 10.04
N PRO A 75 22.10 -2.30 9.54
CA PRO A 75 21.86 -3.02 8.29
C PRO A 75 20.77 -4.10 8.40
N MET A 76 20.41 -4.51 9.61
CA MET A 76 19.41 -5.54 9.90
C MET A 76 18.44 -5.07 10.99
N PRO A 77 17.60 -4.04 10.73
CA PRO A 77 16.75 -3.45 11.76
C PRO A 77 15.80 -4.49 12.38
N ASP A 78 15.96 -4.71 13.68
CA ASP A 78 15.08 -5.59 14.46
C ASP A 78 13.84 -4.81 14.94
N PRO A 79 12.61 -5.35 14.80
CA PRO A 79 11.40 -4.75 15.34
C PRO A 79 11.26 -4.83 16.86
N ALA A 80 12.36 -5.04 17.60
CA ALA A 80 12.35 -5.11 19.06
C ALA A 80 11.62 -3.89 19.67
N PRO A 81 10.78 -4.08 20.70
CA PRO A 81 10.02 -3.01 21.30
C PRO A 81 10.93 -1.98 21.97
N ALA A 82 10.47 -0.70 22.00
CA ALA A 82 11.13 0.36 22.74
C ALA A 82 11.13 0.05 24.25
N ALA A 83 12.26 0.25 24.93
CA ALA A 83 12.29 0.17 26.37
C ALA A 83 11.59 1.40 26.99
N PRO A 84 10.95 1.29 28.16
CA PRO A 84 10.46 2.45 28.88
C PRO A 84 11.61 3.42 29.15
N PHE A 85 11.41 4.69 28.79
CA PHE A 85 12.42 5.74 28.98
C PHE A 85 11.86 6.85 29.86
N ASP A 86 12.53 7.10 30.98
CA ASP A 86 12.21 8.20 31.90
C ASP A 86 13.15 9.38 31.64
N PRO A 87 12.67 10.64 31.69
CA PRO A 87 13.51 11.83 31.52
C PRO A 87 14.73 11.89 32.44
N SER A 88 14.68 11.27 33.62
CA SER A 88 15.83 11.17 34.54
C SER A 88 17.00 10.35 33.97
N MET A 89 16.76 9.51 32.97
CA MET A 89 17.79 8.71 32.29
C MET A 89 18.56 9.50 31.20
N LEU A 90 18.20 10.76 30.96
CA LEU A 90 18.80 11.59 29.90
C LEU A 90 20.33 11.74 30.04
N PRO A 91 20.91 11.99 31.24
CA PRO A 91 22.37 12.07 31.41
C PRO A 91 23.07 10.75 31.06
N THR A 92 22.47 9.62 31.43
CA THR A 92 22.98 8.28 31.10
C THR A 92 22.94 8.02 29.59
N LEU A 93 21.85 8.42 28.94
CA LEU A 93 21.70 8.32 27.47
C LEU A 93 22.78 9.16 26.76
N LEU A 94 23.01 10.40 27.20
CA LEU A 94 24.02 11.27 26.58
C LEU A 94 25.42 10.67 26.71
N ALA A 95 25.77 10.15 27.88
CA ALA A 95 27.05 9.47 28.10
C ALA A 95 27.19 8.20 27.22
N ASP A 96 26.11 7.45 27.05
CA ASP A 96 26.06 6.28 26.16
C ASP A 96 26.25 6.68 24.70
N LEU A 97 25.53 7.69 24.22
CA LEU A 97 25.68 8.22 22.87
C LEU A 97 27.10 8.70 22.57
N ASP A 98 27.69 9.46 23.49
CA ASP A 98 29.05 10.00 23.32
C ASP A 98 30.11 8.90 23.25
N ARG A 99 29.84 7.74 23.87
CA ARG A 99 30.71 6.55 23.83
C ARG A 99 30.49 5.73 22.55
N VAL A 100 29.23 5.46 22.17
CA VAL A 100 28.87 4.48 21.14
C VAL A 100 28.86 5.09 19.74
N GLU A 101 28.45 6.36 19.59
CA GLU A 101 28.34 7.03 18.30
C GLU A 101 29.66 7.03 17.50
N PRO A 102 30.86 7.32 18.08
CA PRO A 102 32.11 7.25 17.35
C PRO A 102 32.45 5.82 16.89
N GLU A 103 32.05 4.81 17.64
CA GLU A 103 32.26 3.41 17.26
C GLU A 103 31.36 3.00 16.09
N VAL A 104 30.07 3.30 16.16
CA VAL A 104 29.12 3.06 15.07
C VAL A 104 29.60 3.75 13.79
N ARG A 105 29.97 5.02 13.87
CA ARG A 105 30.50 5.78 12.71
C ARG A 105 31.75 5.15 12.08
N ARG A 106 32.65 4.59 12.89
CA ARG A 106 33.83 3.89 12.37
C ARG A 106 33.44 2.61 11.64
N ARG A 107 32.50 1.82 12.20
CA ARG A 107 32.03 0.57 11.61
C ARG A 107 31.26 0.82 10.31
N VAL A 108 30.40 1.84 10.29
CA VAL A 108 29.69 2.26 9.05
C VAL A 108 30.67 2.62 7.95
N ARG A 109 31.70 3.41 8.24
CA ARG A 109 32.74 3.75 7.24
C ARG A 109 33.49 2.53 6.74
N ALA A 110 33.87 1.62 7.65
CA ALA A 110 34.53 0.38 7.26
C ALA A 110 33.65 -0.50 6.36
N LEU A 111 32.36 -0.58 6.69
CA LEU A 111 31.38 -1.30 5.86
C LEU A 111 31.21 -0.65 4.48
N ASP A 112 31.13 0.66 4.41
CA ASP A 112 31.03 1.41 3.16
C ASP A 112 32.27 1.23 2.29
N ASP A 113 33.47 1.19 2.88
CA ASP A 113 34.73 0.92 2.18
C ASP A 113 34.73 -0.52 1.60
N LEU A 114 34.26 -1.52 2.36
CA LEU A 114 34.14 -2.90 1.87
C LEU A 114 33.12 -2.99 0.72
N ARG A 115 31.96 -2.35 0.87
CA ARG A 115 30.92 -2.30 -0.17
C ARG A 115 31.41 -1.59 -1.43
N ALA A 116 32.16 -0.49 -1.28
CA ALA A 116 32.76 0.22 -2.41
C ALA A 116 33.76 -0.66 -3.16
N ARG A 117 34.64 -1.38 -2.44
CA ARG A 117 35.56 -2.36 -3.04
C ARG A 117 34.81 -3.47 -3.75
N ARG A 118 33.79 -4.03 -3.12
CA ARG A 118 32.93 -5.07 -3.71
C ARG A 118 32.23 -4.60 -4.99
N ALA A 119 31.74 -3.36 -5.01
CA ALA A 119 31.01 -2.79 -6.15
C ALA A 119 31.88 -2.58 -7.41
N THR A 120 33.20 -2.51 -7.27
CA THR A 120 34.13 -2.35 -8.40
C THR A 120 34.42 -3.68 -9.12
N LEU A 121 34.41 -4.80 -8.43
CA LEU A 121 34.79 -6.12 -8.94
C LEU A 121 33.92 -6.64 -10.10
N PRO A 122 32.56 -6.58 -10.07
CA PRO A 122 31.71 -7.13 -11.14
C PRO A 122 31.98 -6.53 -12.53
N ARG A 123 32.49 -5.31 -12.61
CA ARG A 123 32.84 -4.69 -13.89
C ARG A 123 34.09 -5.37 -14.49
N HIS A 124 35.09 -5.66 -13.63
CA HIS A 124 36.31 -6.35 -14.03
C HIS A 124 36.03 -7.81 -14.41
N THR A 125 35.25 -8.52 -13.59
CA THR A 125 34.88 -9.92 -13.83
C THR A 125 34.14 -10.10 -15.16
N ARG A 126 33.18 -9.22 -15.47
CA ARG A 126 32.43 -9.29 -16.75
C ARG A 126 33.33 -9.03 -17.95
N ALA A 127 34.24 -8.06 -17.87
CA ALA A 127 35.16 -7.78 -18.93
C ALA A 127 36.13 -8.96 -19.16
N LEU A 128 36.72 -9.48 -18.09
CA LEU A 128 37.63 -10.65 -18.16
C LEU A 128 36.95 -11.89 -18.69
N ARG A 129 35.76 -12.27 -18.22
CA ARG A 129 35.01 -13.46 -18.71
C ARG A 129 34.66 -13.37 -20.20
N ARG A 130 34.44 -12.17 -20.75
CA ARG A 130 34.13 -11.97 -22.16
C ARG A 130 35.39 -11.95 -23.03
N LEU A 131 36.52 -11.48 -22.50
CA LEU A 131 37.79 -11.37 -23.23
C LEU A 131 38.66 -12.62 -23.10
N LEU A 132 38.48 -13.42 -22.04
CA LEU A 132 39.21 -14.65 -21.76
C LEU A 132 39.24 -15.66 -22.94
N PRO A 133 38.10 -15.96 -23.63
CA PRO A 133 38.10 -16.89 -24.77
C PRO A 133 38.90 -16.43 -25.97
N LEU A 134 39.35 -15.17 -25.97
CA LEU A 134 40.05 -14.57 -27.09
C LEU A 134 41.56 -14.60 -26.92
N VAL A 135 42.04 -14.90 -25.69
CA VAL A 135 43.48 -15.03 -25.44
C VAL A 135 43.91 -16.40 -25.95
N PRO A 136 44.80 -16.46 -27.01
CA PRO A 136 45.31 -17.74 -27.47
C PRO A 136 46.02 -18.48 -26.34
N ALA A 137 45.70 -19.77 -26.20
CA ALA A 137 46.28 -20.63 -25.16
C ALA A 137 47.83 -20.80 -25.18
N MET A 138 48.49 -20.16 -26.09
CA MET A 138 49.93 -20.32 -26.39
C MET A 138 50.69 -19.01 -26.35
N VAL A 139 50.44 -18.10 -25.47
CA VAL A 139 51.33 -16.96 -25.32
C VAL A 139 52.22 -17.19 -24.10
N GLU A 140 53.51 -17.30 -24.30
CA GLU A 140 54.52 -17.02 -23.29
C GLU A 140 54.40 -15.56 -22.92
N LEU A 141 53.43 -15.23 -22.02
CA LEU A 141 53.09 -13.89 -21.56
C LEU A 141 54.24 -13.20 -20.82
N ASP A 142 55.34 -13.86 -20.55
CA ASP A 142 56.49 -13.30 -19.88
C ASP A 142 57.15 -12.14 -20.63
N ARG A 143 56.90 -12.02 -21.94
CA ARG A 143 57.46 -10.96 -22.79
C ARG A 143 56.48 -9.87 -23.20
N TYR A 144 55.19 -10.08 -22.92
CA TYR A 144 54.09 -9.19 -23.30
C TYR A 144 53.38 -8.67 -22.08
N ASP A 145 52.85 -7.46 -22.19
CA ASP A 145 51.95 -6.87 -21.20
C ASP A 145 50.56 -6.64 -21.82
N THR A 146 49.54 -6.41 -20.99
CA THR A 146 48.19 -6.30 -21.49
C THR A 146 47.42 -5.17 -20.79
N ALA A 147 46.60 -4.43 -21.56
CA ALA A 147 45.69 -3.42 -21.05
C ALA A 147 44.26 -3.71 -21.52
N ILE A 148 43.27 -3.48 -20.64
CA ILE A 148 41.84 -3.63 -20.96
C ILE A 148 41.22 -2.25 -21.07
N LEU A 149 40.59 -1.98 -22.21
CA LEU A 149 39.88 -0.77 -22.50
C LEU A 149 38.36 -1.06 -22.51
N MET A 150 37.55 -0.17 -21.95
CA MET A 150 36.09 -0.22 -22.03
C MET A 150 35.60 0.98 -22.82
N LEU A 151 35.06 0.73 -23.99
CA LEU A 151 34.58 1.75 -24.92
C LEU A 151 33.05 1.69 -25.00
N GLU A 152 32.38 2.83 -24.88
CA GLU A 152 30.95 2.90 -25.16
C GLU A 152 30.67 2.64 -26.64
N HIS A 153 29.60 1.94 -26.97
CA HIS A 153 29.23 1.55 -28.37
C HIS A 153 29.17 2.73 -29.33
N ARG A 154 28.82 3.93 -28.86
CA ARG A 154 28.81 5.17 -29.66
C ARG A 154 30.22 5.63 -30.09
N HIS A 155 31.25 5.03 -29.53
CA HIS A 155 32.64 5.33 -29.79
C HIS A 155 33.39 4.16 -30.47
N ALA A 156 32.67 3.22 -31.10
CA ALA A 156 33.30 2.07 -31.77
C ALA A 156 34.33 2.46 -32.86
N GLY A 157 34.17 3.62 -33.51
CA GLY A 157 35.13 4.17 -34.43
C GLY A 157 36.44 4.66 -33.79
N LEU A 158 36.52 4.73 -32.46
CA LEU A 158 37.76 5.03 -31.75
C LEU A 158 38.76 3.86 -31.77
N LEU A 159 38.32 2.63 -32.05
CA LEU A 159 39.22 1.47 -32.12
C LEU A 159 40.21 1.64 -33.27
N ASP A 160 39.78 2.07 -34.44
CA ASP A 160 40.62 2.30 -35.62
C ASP A 160 41.62 3.44 -35.35
N LEU A 161 41.19 4.50 -34.65
CA LEU A 161 42.03 5.61 -34.23
C LEU A 161 43.08 5.17 -33.18
N ILE A 162 42.68 4.30 -32.22
CA ILE A 162 43.58 3.74 -31.23
C ILE A 162 44.66 2.88 -31.88
N GLU A 163 44.29 2.07 -32.86
CA GLU A 163 45.24 1.25 -33.62
C GLU A 163 46.23 2.14 -34.43
N GLU A 164 45.73 3.19 -35.07
CA GLU A 164 46.54 4.13 -35.84
C GLU A 164 47.53 4.92 -34.94
N GLU A 165 47.03 5.47 -33.83
CA GLU A 165 47.87 6.22 -32.89
C GLU A 165 48.90 5.33 -32.17
N LEU A 166 48.50 4.11 -31.76
CA LEU A 166 49.44 3.15 -31.17
C LEU A 166 50.49 2.68 -32.16
N THR A 167 50.13 2.51 -33.43
CA THR A 167 51.11 2.18 -34.49
C THR A 167 52.18 3.29 -34.63
N ASN A 168 51.80 4.53 -34.48
CA ASN A 168 52.70 5.67 -34.56
C ASN A 168 53.61 5.82 -33.30
N GLU A 169 53.08 5.49 -32.10
CA GLU A 169 53.82 5.67 -30.83
C GLU A 169 54.70 4.46 -30.48
N VAL A 170 54.25 3.23 -30.73
CA VAL A 170 54.86 1.97 -30.25
C VAL A 170 55.36 1.09 -31.44
N GLY A 171 54.95 1.44 -32.67
CA GLY A 171 55.22 0.63 -33.86
C GLY A 171 54.26 -0.55 -34.00
N PRO A 172 54.41 -1.40 -35.04
CA PRO A 172 53.41 -2.41 -35.39
C PRO A 172 53.45 -3.68 -34.51
N ARG A 173 54.08 -3.64 -33.32
CA ARG A 173 54.26 -4.80 -32.45
C ARG A 173 53.22 -4.88 -31.34
N PHE A 174 51.96 -4.64 -31.66
CA PHE A 174 50.84 -4.80 -30.73
C PHE A 174 49.66 -5.49 -31.40
N ALA A 175 48.71 -5.98 -30.60
CA ALA A 175 47.44 -6.55 -31.08
C ALA A 175 46.29 -5.96 -30.27
N VAL A 176 45.20 -5.61 -30.94
CA VAL A 176 43.94 -5.17 -30.32
C VAL A 176 42.87 -6.21 -30.63
N ILE A 177 42.24 -6.73 -29.60
CA ILE A 177 41.14 -7.68 -29.74
C ILE A 177 39.90 -7.09 -29.06
N ALA A 178 38.88 -6.70 -29.85
CA ALA A 178 37.69 -6.07 -29.32
C ALA A 178 36.47 -6.98 -29.42
N ARG A 179 35.64 -6.97 -28.36
CA ARG A 179 34.34 -7.64 -28.34
C ARG A 179 33.31 -6.89 -27.49
N PRO A 180 32.02 -6.96 -27.86
CA PRO A 180 30.95 -6.40 -27.04
C PRO A 180 30.86 -7.13 -25.70
N VAL A 181 30.95 -6.37 -24.60
CA VAL A 181 30.77 -6.87 -23.21
C VAL A 181 29.30 -6.87 -22.83
N ASP A 182 28.58 -5.82 -23.21
CA ASP A 182 27.12 -5.71 -23.07
C ASP A 182 26.51 -4.87 -24.20
N ALA A 183 25.21 -4.51 -24.11
CA ALA A 183 24.49 -3.76 -25.14
C ALA A 183 25.05 -2.34 -25.38
N HIS A 184 25.85 -1.81 -24.46
CA HIS A 184 26.32 -0.41 -24.47
C HIS A 184 27.85 -0.28 -24.48
N VAL A 185 28.59 -1.34 -24.15
CA VAL A 185 30.04 -1.31 -23.91
C VAL A 185 30.76 -2.38 -24.70
N THR A 186 31.82 -1.99 -25.42
CA THR A 186 32.77 -2.88 -26.07
C THR A 186 34.07 -2.92 -25.25
N GLY A 187 34.48 -4.13 -24.89
CA GLY A 187 35.80 -4.36 -24.28
C GLY A 187 36.85 -4.58 -25.36
N ALA A 188 38.00 -3.93 -25.26
CA ALA A 188 39.15 -4.18 -26.08
C ALA A 188 40.37 -4.60 -25.24
N LEU A 189 40.97 -5.70 -25.61
CA LEU A 189 42.22 -6.21 -25.03
C LEU A 189 43.36 -5.74 -25.90
N LEU A 190 44.26 -4.99 -25.32
CA LEU A 190 45.49 -4.54 -25.94
C LEU A 190 46.64 -5.42 -25.46
N ILE A 191 47.42 -5.99 -26.36
CA ILE A 191 48.59 -6.84 -26.08
C ILE A 191 49.82 -6.19 -26.71
N PHE A 192 50.84 -5.91 -25.91
CA PHE A 192 52.04 -5.20 -26.37
C PHE A 192 53.31 -5.71 -25.67
N PRO A 193 54.52 -5.53 -26.23
CA PRO A 193 55.76 -5.94 -25.58
C PRO A 193 55.99 -5.21 -24.27
N ARG A 194 56.42 -5.92 -23.24
CA ARG A 194 56.71 -5.35 -21.91
C ARG A 194 57.72 -4.19 -21.94
N SER A 195 58.59 -4.15 -22.93
CA SER A 195 59.52 -3.02 -23.14
C SER A 195 58.81 -1.70 -23.47
N GLU A 196 57.56 -1.73 -23.89
CA GLU A 196 56.80 -0.57 -24.32
C GLU A 196 55.73 -0.16 -23.30
N SER A 197 55.63 -0.87 -22.13
CA SER A 197 54.57 -0.66 -21.13
C SER A 197 54.50 0.80 -20.67
N GLU A 198 55.63 1.45 -20.37
CA GLU A 198 55.65 2.84 -19.93
C GLU A 198 55.07 3.82 -20.97
N ARG A 199 55.36 3.55 -22.27
CA ARG A 199 54.86 4.38 -23.37
C ARG A 199 53.36 4.19 -23.60
N VAL A 200 52.91 2.94 -23.55
CA VAL A 200 51.47 2.61 -23.69
C VAL A 200 50.69 3.18 -22.53
N ASP A 201 51.17 3.05 -21.29
CA ASP A 201 50.53 3.62 -20.11
C ASP A 201 50.46 5.15 -20.15
N ALA A 202 51.55 5.80 -20.57
CA ALA A 202 51.59 7.25 -20.75
C ALA A 202 50.61 7.73 -21.85
N TRP A 203 50.50 6.95 -22.95
CA TRP A 203 49.53 7.24 -24.01
C TRP A 203 48.09 7.04 -23.54
N LEU A 204 47.77 5.91 -22.90
CA LEU A 204 46.45 5.63 -22.34
C LEU A 204 46.02 6.69 -21.34
N GLY A 205 46.94 7.20 -20.52
CA GLY A 205 46.69 8.28 -19.58
C GLY A 205 46.34 9.62 -20.26
N ARG A 206 46.95 9.90 -21.45
CA ARG A 206 46.67 11.12 -22.25
C ARG A 206 45.37 11.03 -23.03
N ALA A 207 45.06 9.85 -23.56
CA ALA A 207 43.90 9.62 -24.42
C ALA A 207 42.55 9.64 -23.69
N GLN A 208 42.51 9.72 -22.36
CA GLN A 208 41.29 9.67 -21.51
C GLN A 208 40.35 8.51 -21.88
N VAL A 209 40.86 7.44 -22.44
CA VAL A 209 40.09 6.24 -22.74
C VAL A 209 39.78 5.54 -21.43
N GLY A 210 38.54 5.17 -21.22
CA GLY A 210 38.08 4.47 -20.02
C GLY A 210 38.86 3.18 -19.78
N GLN A 211 39.99 3.28 -19.04
CA GLN A 211 40.79 2.15 -18.64
C GLN A 211 40.11 1.39 -17.52
N VAL A 212 39.84 0.11 -17.73
CA VAL A 212 39.64 -0.79 -16.59
C VAL A 212 41.04 -1.06 -16.04
N ARG A 213 41.46 -0.26 -15.06
CA ARG A 213 42.67 -0.59 -14.30
C ARG A 213 42.41 -1.87 -13.56
N VAL A 214 43.02 -2.93 -14.01
CA VAL A 214 43.11 -4.17 -13.21
C VAL A 214 43.79 -3.77 -11.90
N PRO A 215 43.22 -4.05 -10.72
CA PRO A 215 43.87 -3.74 -9.45
C PRO A 215 45.31 -4.24 -9.47
N ALA A 216 46.24 -3.49 -8.85
CA ALA A 216 47.68 -3.76 -8.92
C ALA A 216 48.06 -5.21 -8.52
N GLU A 217 47.24 -5.85 -7.72
CA GLU A 217 47.36 -7.25 -7.27
C GLU A 217 47.14 -8.29 -8.37
N PHE A 218 46.53 -7.94 -9.51
CA PHE A 218 46.30 -8.82 -10.66
C PHE A 218 47.19 -8.47 -11.87
N VAL A 219 47.98 -7.44 -11.77
CA VAL A 219 48.92 -7.06 -12.86
C VAL A 219 49.98 -8.12 -13.00
N GLY A 220 50.11 -8.66 -14.23
CA GLY A 220 51.09 -9.71 -14.55
C GLY A 220 50.62 -11.15 -14.26
N MET A 221 49.37 -11.35 -13.79
CA MET A 221 48.80 -12.70 -13.67
C MET A 221 48.18 -13.19 -14.98
N PRO A 222 48.27 -14.50 -15.32
CA PRO A 222 47.51 -15.09 -16.42
C PRO A 222 46.01 -14.90 -16.20
N PHE A 223 45.25 -14.52 -17.25
CA PHE A 223 43.82 -14.22 -17.15
C PHE A 223 42.95 -15.27 -16.43
N PRO A 224 43.13 -16.62 -16.65
CA PRO A 224 42.36 -17.63 -15.90
C PRO A 224 42.59 -17.54 -14.40
N GLN A 225 43.87 -17.34 -13.97
CA GLN A 225 44.22 -17.20 -12.56
C GLN A 225 43.71 -15.87 -11.96
N ALA A 226 43.76 -14.79 -12.75
CA ALA A 226 43.19 -13.52 -12.32
C ALA A 226 41.67 -13.61 -12.11
N LEU A 227 40.92 -14.35 -12.95
CA LEU A 227 39.49 -14.55 -12.83
C LEU A 227 39.15 -15.37 -11.57
N GLU A 228 39.86 -16.51 -11.37
CA GLU A 228 39.70 -17.35 -10.17
C GLU A 228 39.98 -16.55 -8.90
N ARG A 229 41.04 -15.74 -8.92
CA ARG A 229 41.40 -14.87 -7.79
C ARG A 229 40.38 -13.76 -7.52
N ILE A 230 39.74 -13.22 -8.56
CA ILE A 230 38.65 -12.24 -8.41
C ILE A 230 37.42 -12.93 -7.82
N ASP A 231 37.05 -14.13 -8.30
CA ASP A 231 35.90 -14.89 -7.76
C ASP A 231 36.14 -15.25 -6.26
N GLU A 232 37.38 -15.64 -5.89
CA GLU A 232 37.77 -15.82 -4.49
C GLU A 232 37.69 -14.53 -3.66
N LEU A 233 38.15 -13.40 -4.23
CA LEU A 233 38.10 -12.11 -3.57
C LEU A 233 36.67 -11.61 -3.40
N GLU A 234 35.80 -11.83 -4.40
CA GLU A 234 34.37 -11.53 -4.28
C GLU A 234 33.73 -12.31 -3.12
N ALA A 235 33.96 -13.64 -3.07
CA ALA A 235 33.43 -14.48 -1.98
C ALA A 235 33.96 -14.04 -0.60
N ARG A 236 35.25 -13.70 -0.52
CA ARG A 236 35.86 -13.20 0.71
C ARG A 236 35.29 -11.87 1.15
N LEU A 237 35.10 -10.93 0.21
CA LEU A 237 34.49 -9.63 0.52
C LEU A 237 33.03 -9.77 0.94
N ASP A 238 32.26 -10.68 0.33
CA ASP A 238 30.89 -10.97 0.75
C ASP A 238 30.84 -11.49 2.19
N ASP A 239 31.78 -12.37 2.58
CA ASP A 239 31.91 -12.85 3.95
C ASP A 239 32.35 -11.73 4.92
N GLU A 240 33.30 -10.89 4.52
CA GLU A 240 33.75 -9.74 5.31
C GLU A 240 32.64 -8.70 5.50
N ILE A 241 31.84 -8.42 4.47
CA ILE A 241 30.67 -7.55 4.52
C ILE A 241 29.63 -8.12 5.48
N ALA A 242 29.27 -9.41 5.33
CA ALA A 242 28.28 -10.05 6.21
C ALA A 242 28.74 -10.02 7.69
N LYS A 243 30.03 -10.18 7.94
CA LYS A 243 30.63 -10.11 9.27
C LYS A 243 30.59 -8.68 9.84
N ALA A 244 30.95 -7.70 9.02
CA ALA A 244 30.89 -6.30 9.41
C ALA A 244 29.46 -5.80 9.66
N GLU A 245 28.50 -6.29 8.86
CA GLU A 245 27.06 -6.04 9.07
C GLU A 245 26.56 -6.64 10.38
N ALA A 246 26.91 -7.89 10.68
CA ALA A 246 26.54 -8.54 11.93
C ALA A 246 27.17 -7.82 13.15
N GLU A 247 28.44 -7.46 13.08
CA GLU A 247 29.10 -6.74 14.14
C GLU A 247 28.52 -5.33 14.37
N LEU A 248 28.12 -4.64 13.29
CA LEU A 248 27.44 -3.34 13.39
C LEU A 248 26.06 -3.49 14.00
N HIS A 249 25.30 -4.51 13.55
CA HIS A 249 24.01 -4.85 14.11
C HIS A 249 24.08 -5.14 15.60
N ASP A 250 25.01 -5.99 16.04
CA ASP A 250 25.16 -6.37 17.46
C ASP A 250 25.40 -5.14 18.36
N VAL A 251 26.24 -4.19 17.91
CA VAL A 251 26.50 -2.95 18.66
C VAL A 251 25.23 -2.10 18.73
N ILE A 252 24.50 -1.93 17.63
CA ILE A 252 23.28 -1.13 17.61
C ILE A 252 22.16 -1.83 18.39
N ALA A 253 21.95 -3.13 18.21
CA ALA A 253 20.90 -3.90 18.85
C ALA A 253 21.00 -3.89 20.38
N ALA A 254 22.23 -3.87 20.92
CA ALA A 254 22.44 -3.76 22.38
C ALA A 254 21.90 -2.47 22.99
N HIS A 255 21.87 -1.37 22.23
CA HIS A 255 21.44 -0.03 22.68
C HIS A 255 20.09 0.40 22.10
N ALA A 256 19.63 -0.20 21.01
CA ALA A 256 18.43 0.18 20.28
C ALA A 256 17.16 0.29 21.13
N PRO A 257 16.87 -0.61 22.11
CA PRO A 257 15.68 -0.46 22.94
C PRO A 257 15.66 0.84 23.72
N LEU A 258 16.80 1.24 24.31
CA LEU A 258 16.94 2.49 25.05
C LEU A 258 16.82 3.71 24.11
N TRP A 259 17.49 3.67 22.96
CA TRP A 259 17.44 4.74 21.96
C TRP A 259 16.05 4.94 21.37
N ARG A 260 15.32 3.85 21.10
CA ARG A 260 13.92 3.93 20.65
C ARG A 260 12.99 4.50 21.72
N GLY A 261 13.21 4.13 22.99
CA GLY A 261 12.46 4.73 24.11
C GLY A 261 12.71 6.22 24.24
N ALA A 262 13.97 6.65 24.13
CA ALA A 262 14.34 8.06 24.12
C ALA A 262 13.76 8.81 22.90
N LEU A 263 13.82 8.21 21.72
CA LEU A 263 13.24 8.78 20.49
C LEU A 263 11.73 8.96 20.62
N ALA A 264 11.03 8.01 21.23
CA ALA A 264 9.60 8.12 21.51
C ALA A 264 9.28 9.30 22.44
N LEU A 265 10.11 9.51 23.48
CA LEU A 265 9.99 10.69 24.34
C LEU A 265 10.21 11.99 23.56
N VAL A 266 11.26 12.06 22.74
CA VAL A 266 11.56 13.25 21.94
C VAL A 266 10.43 13.53 20.95
N ALA A 267 9.87 12.50 20.31
CA ALA A 267 8.71 12.63 19.43
C ALA A 267 7.48 13.17 20.19
N SER A 268 7.22 12.63 21.39
CA SER A 268 6.13 13.12 22.25
C SER A 268 6.25 14.61 22.58
N VAL A 269 7.48 15.07 22.91
CA VAL A 269 7.72 16.50 23.19
C VAL A 269 7.59 17.36 21.93
N ALA A 270 8.01 16.85 20.77
CA ALA A 270 7.82 17.53 19.49
C ALA A 270 6.33 17.74 19.19
N ASP A 271 5.52 16.68 19.32
CA ASP A 271 4.06 16.73 19.14
C ASP A 271 3.42 17.76 20.10
N GLN A 272 3.90 17.84 21.36
CA GLN A 272 3.41 18.83 22.32
C GLN A 272 3.71 20.27 21.88
N VAL A 273 4.92 20.53 21.37
CA VAL A 273 5.31 21.87 20.86
C VAL A 273 4.50 22.26 19.64
N ASP A 274 4.24 21.31 18.75
CA ASP A 274 3.37 21.56 17.59
C ASP A 274 1.95 21.87 18.04
N ALA A 275 1.42 21.12 19.02
CA ALA A 275 0.09 21.36 19.59
C ALA A 275 -0.01 22.71 20.34
N MET A 276 1.07 23.19 20.98
CA MET A 276 1.10 24.56 21.53
C MET A 276 0.83 25.61 20.46
N GLY A 277 1.34 25.40 19.25
CA GLY A 277 1.11 26.31 18.13
C GLY A 277 -0.34 26.34 17.62
N LEU A 278 -1.16 25.33 17.98
CA LEU A 278 -2.59 25.25 17.65
C LEU A 278 -3.47 25.88 18.75
N ALA A 279 -2.94 26.04 19.97
CA ALA A 279 -3.65 26.66 21.08
C ALA A 279 -3.68 28.21 20.95
N GLY A 280 -4.78 28.80 21.37
CA GLY A 280 -4.90 30.23 21.53
C GLY A 280 -4.32 30.70 22.87
N ASP A 281 -3.65 31.86 22.91
CA ASP A 281 -3.06 32.46 24.12
C ASP A 281 -3.51 33.90 24.26
N THR A 282 -4.16 34.25 25.37
CA THR A 282 -4.54 35.62 25.71
C THR A 282 -3.52 36.32 26.61
N GLY A 283 -2.33 35.71 26.81
CA GLY A 283 -1.30 36.21 27.74
C GLY A 283 -1.45 35.66 29.17
N HIS A 284 -2.65 35.46 29.65
CA HIS A 284 -2.96 34.91 30.98
C HIS A 284 -3.66 33.54 30.93
N ALA A 285 -4.46 33.31 29.91
CA ALA A 285 -5.23 32.08 29.69
C ALA A 285 -4.94 31.48 28.32
N PHE A 286 -5.00 30.15 28.25
CA PHE A 286 -4.98 29.41 27.00
C PHE A 286 -6.40 28.93 26.65
N VAL A 287 -6.62 28.73 25.34
CA VAL A 287 -7.79 28.06 24.79
C VAL A 287 -7.30 26.96 23.86
N VAL A 288 -7.74 25.73 24.09
CA VAL A 288 -7.51 24.58 23.21
C VAL A 288 -8.85 24.08 22.72
N VAL A 289 -9.00 23.95 21.40
CA VAL A 289 -10.18 23.34 20.79
C VAL A 289 -9.79 21.98 20.22
N GLY A 290 -10.66 21.01 20.38
CA GLY A 290 -10.39 19.68 19.86
C GLY A 290 -11.64 18.83 19.70
N TRP A 291 -11.48 17.73 18.99
CA TRP A 291 -12.52 16.73 18.77
C TRP A 291 -12.24 15.48 19.58
N ALA A 292 -13.26 14.92 20.21
CA ALA A 292 -13.19 13.63 20.90
C ALA A 292 -14.42 12.79 20.61
N PRO A 293 -14.33 11.44 20.70
CA PRO A 293 -15.51 10.60 20.70
C PRO A 293 -16.44 10.98 21.85
N GLN A 294 -17.75 11.07 21.59
CA GLN A 294 -18.74 11.44 22.62
C GLN A 294 -18.68 10.54 23.85
N SER A 295 -18.37 9.25 23.67
CA SER A 295 -18.23 8.28 24.75
C SER A 295 -17.04 8.55 25.68
N GLU A 296 -16.02 9.27 25.21
CA GLU A 296 -14.76 9.51 25.93
C GLU A 296 -14.73 10.87 26.64
N VAL A 297 -15.72 11.73 26.43
CA VAL A 297 -15.75 13.10 26.96
C VAL A 297 -15.67 13.12 28.50
N ALA A 298 -16.39 12.24 29.16
CA ALA A 298 -16.35 12.12 30.63
C ALA A 298 -14.93 11.74 31.10
N ARG A 299 -14.31 10.76 30.47
CA ARG A 299 -12.93 10.32 30.77
C ARG A 299 -11.91 11.44 30.56
N VAL A 300 -12.04 12.22 29.50
CA VAL A 300 -11.17 13.39 29.24
C VAL A 300 -11.32 14.43 30.33
N ARG A 301 -12.55 14.75 30.73
CA ARG A 301 -12.83 15.73 31.80
C ARG A 301 -12.26 15.29 33.15
N ASP A 302 -12.48 14.03 33.52
CA ASP A 302 -12.00 13.47 34.79
C ASP A 302 -10.47 13.43 34.82
N ALA A 303 -9.82 12.98 33.75
CA ALA A 303 -8.37 12.93 33.66
C ALA A 303 -7.72 14.33 33.73
N ILE A 304 -8.31 15.36 33.11
CA ILE A 304 -7.84 16.74 33.22
C ILE A 304 -8.00 17.25 34.65
N ALA A 305 -9.16 17.02 35.28
CA ALA A 305 -9.40 17.47 36.67
C ALA A 305 -8.45 16.83 37.66
N GLU A 306 -8.04 15.55 37.43
CA GLU A 306 -7.15 14.80 38.31
C GLU A 306 -5.68 15.19 38.10
N SER A 307 -5.22 15.33 36.86
CA SER A 307 -3.80 15.49 36.52
C SER A 307 -3.36 16.95 36.37
N VAL A 308 -4.25 17.85 35.91
CA VAL A 308 -3.94 19.25 35.63
C VAL A 308 -4.49 20.19 36.72
N GLY A 309 -5.70 19.92 37.17
CA GLY A 309 -6.37 20.68 38.20
C GLY A 309 -7.81 21.07 37.81
N ARG A 310 -8.60 21.44 38.83
CA ARG A 310 -10.00 21.86 38.66
C ARG A 310 -10.18 23.29 38.16
N ASP A 311 -9.09 24.01 38.02
CA ASP A 311 -8.98 25.36 37.48
C ASP A 311 -8.99 25.37 35.92
N VAL A 312 -8.94 24.18 35.29
CA VAL A 312 -9.11 24.01 33.85
C VAL A 312 -10.55 23.58 33.57
N VAL A 313 -11.24 24.36 32.74
CA VAL A 313 -12.64 24.12 32.39
C VAL A 313 -12.73 23.42 31.04
N VAL A 314 -13.49 22.33 30.97
CA VAL A 314 -13.79 21.60 29.74
C VAL A 314 -15.27 21.80 29.40
N ALA A 315 -15.55 22.49 28.31
CA ALA A 315 -16.89 22.75 27.79
C ALA A 315 -17.12 21.97 26.49
N GLU A 316 -18.35 21.48 26.29
CA GLU A 316 -18.78 20.93 25.02
C GLU A 316 -19.43 22.04 24.20
N LEU A 317 -18.90 22.27 22.99
CA LEU A 317 -19.46 23.24 22.07
C LEU A 317 -20.50 22.57 21.15
N PRO A 318 -21.61 23.26 20.85
CA PRO A 318 -22.58 22.78 19.87
C PRO A 318 -21.97 22.80 18.47
N ILE A 319 -22.14 21.71 17.71
CA ILE A 319 -21.67 21.60 16.32
C ILE A 319 -22.66 22.30 15.41
N SER A 320 -22.23 23.38 14.74
CA SER A 320 -23.07 24.08 13.78
C SER A 320 -23.32 23.24 12.51
N PRO A 321 -24.38 23.51 11.74
CA PRO A 321 -24.61 22.80 10.47
C PRO A 321 -23.48 22.97 9.45
N GLU A 322 -22.78 24.10 9.48
CA GLU A 322 -21.68 24.44 8.58
C GLU A 322 -20.39 23.70 8.96
N GLU A 323 -20.17 23.49 10.25
CA GLU A 323 -19.02 22.76 10.78
C GLU A 323 -19.10 21.24 10.58
N ARG A 324 -20.29 20.68 10.24
CA ARG A 324 -20.45 19.23 10.06
C ARG A 324 -19.54 18.63 8.99
N GLU A 325 -19.12 19.41 8.02
CA GLU A 325 -18.18 18.96 6.98
C GLU A 325 -16.74 18.85 7.49
N SER A 326 -16.37 19.60 8.53
CA SER A 326 -15.03 19.61 9.14
C SER A 326 -14.89 18.60 10.29
N VAL A 327 -16.00 18.03 10.80
CA VAL A 327 -15.98 17.03 11.88
C VAL A 327 -15.14 15.81 11.47
N PRO A 328 -14.13 15.43 12.26
CA PRO A 328 -13.33 14.25 11.96
C PRO A 328 -14.15 12.96 12.12
N VAL A 329 -13.81 11.98 11.31
CA VAL A 329 -14.53 10.71 11.21
C VAL A 329 -13.70 9.59 11.83
N LEU A 330 -14.28 8.92 12.82
CA LEU A 330 -13.77 7.69 13.40
C LEU A 330 -14.68 6.52 13.02
N LEU A 331 -14.13 5.57 12.26
CA LEU A 331 -14.83 4.33 11.94
C LEU A 331 -14.76 3.37 13.14
N SER A 332 -15.92 2.85 13.55
CA SER A 332 -16.02 1.83 14.61
C SER A 332 -16.91 0.70 14.10
N ASN A 333 -16.27 -0.34 13.58
CA ASN A 333 -16.94 -1.49 13.01
C ASN A 333 -16.71 -2.76 13.84
N PRO A 334 -17.68 -3.71 13.83
CA PRO A 334 -17.49 -4.99 14.48
C PRO A 334 -16.31 -5.75 13.89
N ALA A 335 -15.67 -6.60 14.69
CA ALA A 335 -14.43 -7.29 14.34
C ALA A 335 -14.40 -7.96 12.95
N PRO A 336 -15.48 -8.61 12.44
CA PRO A 336 -15.49 -9.19 11.10
C PRO A 336 -15.47 -8.15 9.97
N ALA A 337 -15.96 -6.92 10.21
CA ALA A 337 -16.02 -5.86 9.20
C ALA A 337 -14.80 -4.93 9.24
N ARG A 338 -14.03 -4.88 10.34
CA ARG A 338 -12.82 -4.03 10.48
C ARG A 338 -11.83 -4.16 9.32
N PRO A 339 -11.50 -5.36 8.79
CA PRO A 339 -10.56 -5.48 7.68
C PRO A 339 -10.98 -4.68 6.44
N PHE A 340 -12.29 -4.44 6.26
CA PHE A 340 -12.84 -3.73 5.11
C PHE A 340 -12.75 -2.20 5.24
N GLU A 341 -12.46 -1.66 6.45
CA GLU A 341 -12.26 -0.22 6.66
C GLU A 341 -11.11 0.32 5.81
N PHE A 342 -10.05 -0.49 5.62
CA PHE A 342 -8.94 -0.13 4.75
C PHE A 342 -9.41 0.14 3.31
N LEU A 343 -10.31 -0.70 2.77
CA LEU A 343 -10.84 -0.53 1.41
C LEU A 343 -11.74 0.71 1.30
N VAL A 344 -12.50 1.04 2.37
CA VAL A 344 -13.30 2.27 2.41
C VAL A 344 -12.39 3.51 2.48
N LYS A 345 -11.34 3.47 3.31
CA LYS A 345 -10.34 4.54 3.39
C LYS A 345 -9.63 4.78 2.05
N LEU A 346 -9.40 3.72 1.26
CA LEU A 346 -8.78 3.82 -0.06
C LEU A 346 -9.62 4.64 -1.06
N LEU A 347 -10.95 4.55 -0.97
CA LEU A 347 -11.87 5.37 -1.78
C LEU A 347 -11.99 6.80 -1.23
N GLY A 348 -11.84 6.96 0.06
CA GLY A 348 -12.03 8.19 0.82
C GLY A 348 -13.06 8.02 1.91
N LEU A 349 -12.79 8.63 3.08
CA LEU A 349 -13.66 8.56 4.23
C LEU A 349 -15.03 9.19 3.93
N PRO A 350 -16.13 8.59 4.46
CA PRO A 350 -17.46 9.19 4.38
C PRO A 350 -17.50 10.51 5.14
N ARG A 351 -18.33 11.47 4.70
CA ARG A 351 -18.63 12.65 5.49
C ARG A 351 -19.33 12.25 6.80
N TYR A 352 -19.13 13.03 7.85
CA TYR A 352 -19.64 12.74 9.18
C TYR A 352 -21.16 12.57 9.27
N ASP A 353 -21.93 13.29 8.44
CA ASP A 353 -23.39 13.23 8.37
C ASP A 353 -23.94 12.13 7.46
N THR A 354 -23.09 11.28 6.91
CA THR A 354 -23.47 10.17 6.02
C THR A 354 -23.43 8.82 6.73
N THR A 355 -23.40 7.74 5.98
CA THR A 355 -23.38 6.38 6.50
C THR A 355 -22.07 5.68 6.15
N ASP A 356 -21.53 4.93 7.09
CA ASP A 356 -20.39 4.07 6.88
C ASP A 356 -20.76 2.87 5.99
N PRO A 357 -20.16 2.74 4.79
CA PRO A 357 -20.44 1.64 3.89
C PRO A 357 -19.72 0.33 4.25
N THR A 358 -18.83 0.34 5.24
CA THR A 358 -17.92 -0.79 5.56
C THR A 358 -18.67 -2.08 5.82
N LEU A 359 -19.77 -2.03 6.60
CA LEU A 359 -20.54 -3.23 6.94
C LEU A 359 -21.19 -3.87 5.70
N LEU A 360 -21.77 -3.04 4.82
CA LEU A 360 -22.37 -3.52 3.57
C LEU A 360 -21.30 -4.12 2.65
N MET A 361 -20.15 -3.47 2.56
CA MET A 361 -19.03 -4.00 1.80
C MET A 361 -18.52 -5.33 2.36
N ALA A 362 -18.43 -5.46 3.69
CA ALA A 362 -17.98 -6.69 4.34
C ALA A 362 -18.92 -7.89 4.08
N ILE A 363 -20.22 -7.62 3.84
CA ILE A 363 -21.19 -8.65 3.48
C ILE A 363 -21.11 -9.00 1.99
N PHE A 364 -21.23 -8.01 1.12
CA PHE A 364 -21.45 -8.27 -0.31
C PHE A 364 -20.17 -8.52 -1.12
N LEU A 365 -19.03 -7.93 -0.74
CA LEU A 365 -17.79 -8.11 -1.50
C LEU A 365 -17.30 -9.56 -1.50
N PRO A 366 -17.27 -10.28 -0.35
CA PRO A 366 -16.91 -11.69 -0.34
C PRO A 366 -17.90 -12.58 -1.09
N ILE A 367 -19.20 -12.23 -1.06
CA ILE A 367 -20.25 -12.95 -1.80
C ILE A 367 -20.04 -12.82 -3.31
N PHE A 368 -19.79 -11.60 -3.80
CA PHE A 368 -19.57 -11.37 -5.24
C PHE A 368 -18.29 -12.02 -5.73
N PHE A 369 -17.20 -11.90 -4.94
CA PHE A 369 -15.96 -12.60 -5.22
C PHE A 369 -16.20 -14.12 -5.29
N GLY A 370 -16.88 -14.67 -4.30
CA GLY A 370 -17.17 -16.10 -4.24
C GLY A 370 -18.05 -16.59 -5.38
N ALA A 371 -19.08 -15.82 -5.77
CA ALA A 371 -19.96 -16.16 -6.88
C ALA A 371 -19.22 -16.16 -8.25
N MET A 372 -18.25 -15.25 -8.41
CA MET A 372 -17.39 -15.20 -9.60
C MET A 372 -16.38 -16.34 -9.63
N LEU A 373 -15.72 -16.63 -8.50
CA LEU A 373 -14.75 -17.73 -8.36
C LEU A 373 -15.45 -19.08 -8.53
N GLY A 374 -16.45 -19.36 -7.68
CA GLY A 374 -17.39 -20.48 -7.73
C GLY A 374 -16.81 -21.87 -7.97
N ASP A 375 -15.62 -22.18 -7.43
CA ASP A 375 -14.93 -23.45 -7.58
C ASP A 375 -14.28 -23.86 -6.26
N MET A 376 -14.63 -25.05 -5.73
CA MET A 376 -14.14 -25.52 -4.45
C MET A 376 -12.61 -25.74 -4.43
N GLY A 377 -12.04 -26.26 -5.53
CA GLY A 377 -10.62 -26.56 -5.63
C GLY A 377 -9.77 -25.30 -5.56
N TYR A 378 -10.11 -24.29 -6.37
CA TYR A 378 -9.43 -23.00 -6.32
C TYR A 378 -9.66 -22.29 -4.99
N ALA A 379 -10.87 -22.35 -4.43
CA ALA A 379 -11.18 -21.73 -3.15
C ALA A 379 -10.31 -22.26 -2.01
N VAL A 380 -10.08 -23.59 -1.95
CA VAL A 380 -9.22 -24.21 -0.92
C VAL A 380 -7.77 -23.74 -1.08
N ILE A 381 -7.24 -23.69 -2.31
CA ILE A 381 -5.88 -23.21 -2.54
C ILE A 381 -5.73 -21.73 -2.14
N VAL A 382 -6.68 -20.89 -2.54
CA VAL A 382 -6.70 -19.45 -2.20
C VAL A 382 -6.79 -19.26 -0.70
N ALA A 383 -7.65 -20.03 0.00
CA ALA A 383 -7.74 -20.00 1.45
C ALA A 383 -6.42 -20.42 2.12
N GLY A 384 -5.76 -21.46 1.61
CA GLY A 384 -4.45 -21.91 2.09
C GLY A 384 -3.37 -20.83 1.96
N ILE A 385 -3.30 -20.18 0.79
CA ILE A 385 -2.37 -19.07 0.54
C ILE A 385 -2.68 -17.88 1.47
N ALA A 386 -3.95 -17.48 1.59
CA ALA A 386 -4.37 -16.39 2.45
C ALA A 386 -4.03 -16.67 3.93
N LEU A 387 -4.24 -17.89 4.41
CA LEU A 387 -3.89 -18.29 5.77
C LEU A 387 -2.37 -18.26 6.01
N LEU A 388 -1.58 -18.71 5.05
CA LEU A 388 -0.12 -18.67 5.11
C LEU A 388 0.39 -17.23 5.16
N LEU A 389 -0.14 -16.36 4.29
CA LEU A 389 0.19 -14.94 4.27
C LEU A 389 -0.21 -14.27 5.58
N HIS A 390 -1.41 -14.57 6.09
CA HIS A 390 -1.86 -14.04 7.38
C HIS A 390 -0.90 -14.41 8.51
N ARG A 391 -0.50 -15.69 8.61
CA ARG A 391 0.42 -16.15 9.66
C ARG A 391 1.82 -15.55 9.57
N ARG A 392 2.31 -15.26 8.35
CA ARG A 392 3.68 -14.77 8.15
C ARG A 392 3.78 -13.25 8.15
N LEU A 393 2.76 -12.54 7.67
CA LEU A 393 2.83 -11.11 7.40
C LEU A 393 1.96 -10.26 8.32
N ALA A 394 0.93 -10.83 8.99
CA ALA A 394 0.03 -10.02 9.83
C ALA A 394 0.75 -9.33 11.00
N ALA A 395 1.79 -9.94 11.55
CA ALA A 395 2.59 -9.36 12.62
C ALA A 395 3.50 -8.21 12.13
N ARG A 396 3.87 -8.22 10.82
CA ARG A 396 4.74 -7.20 10.22
C ARG A 396 3.98 -6.05 9.59
N SER A 397 2.77 -6.32 9.10
CA SER A 397 1.92 -5.34 8.42
C SER A 397 0.44 -5.62 8.71
N PRO A 398 -0.24 -4.78 9.52
CA PRO A 398 -1.67 -4.90 9.78
C PRO A 398 -2.50 -4.94 8.49
N VAL A 399 -2.15 -4.10 7.50
CA VAL A 399 -2.82 -4.05 6.20
C VAL A 399 -2.76 -5.40 5.47
N MET A 400 -1.60 -6.09 5.49
CA MET A 400 -1.47 -7.42 4.89
C MET A 400 -2.30 -8.46 5.66
N GLY A 401 -2.40 -8.33 6.98
CA GLY A 401 -3.28 -9.14 7.81
C GLY A 401 -4.75 -8.98 7.44
N ASP A 402 -5.19 -7.75 7.22
CA ASP A 402 -6.57 -7.44 6.84
C ASP A 402 -6.90 -7.90 5.42
N LEU A 403 -6.01 -7.66 4.45
CA LEU A 403 -6.17 -8.18 3.09
C LEU A 403 -6.27 -9.71 3.06
N ALA A 404 -5.43 -10.40 3.83
CA ALA A 404 -5.50 -11.85 3.93
C ALA A 404 -6.83 -12.34 4.52
N ARG A 405 -7.42 -11.64 5.51
CA ARG A 405 -8.75 -11.94 6.06
C ARG A 405 -9.86 -11.73 5.03
N ILE A 406 -9.79 -10.64 4.25
CA ILE A 406 -10.76 -10.36 3.18
C ILE A 406 -10.75 -11.48 2.14
N VAL A 407 -9.54 -11.87 1.68
CA VAL A 407 -9.37 -12.96 0.72
C VAL A 407 -9.85 -14.30 1.30
N LEU A 408 -9.60 -14.56 2.58
CA LEU A 408 -10.07 -15.78 3.25
C LEU A 408 -11.60 -15.86 3.29
N LEU A 409 -12.29 -14.75 3.61
CA LEU A 409 -13.75 -14.66 3.57
C LEU A 409 -14.28 -14.84 2.14
N GLY A 410 -13.63 -14.24 1.14
CA GLY A 410 -13.95 -14.44 -0.26
C GLY A 410 -13.78 -15.89 -0.72
N ALA A 411 -12.70 -16.55 -0.30
CA ALA A 411 -12.46 -17.96 -0.58
C ALA A 411 -13.51 -18.87 0.10
N ALA A 412 -13.94 -18.54 1.31
CA ALA A 412 -15.02 -19.28 2.00
C ALA A 412 -16.32 -19.23 1.18
N TRP A 413 -16.72 -18.05 0.68
CA TRP A 413 -17.86 -17.94 -0.23
C TRP A 413 -17.61 -18.61 -1.57
N GLY A 414 -16.37 -18.58 -2.09
CA GLY A 414 -15.96 -19.32 -3.29
C GLY A 414 -16.17 -20.81 -3.15
N PHE A 415 -15.85 -21.35 -1.97
CA PHE A 415 -16.11 -22.76 -1.64
C PHE A 415 -17.64 -23.06 -1.59
N VAL A 416 -18.43 -22.19 -0.94
CA VAL A 416 -19.89 -22.33 -0.88
C VAL A 416 -20.53 -22.32 -2.27
N PHE A 417 -20.17 -21.33 -3.10
CA PHE A 417 -20.70 -21.28 -4.47
C PHE A 417 -20.16 -22.43 -5.34
N GLY A 418 -18.90 -22.85 -5.14
CA GLY A 418 -18.33 -24.03 -5.79
C GLY A 418 -19.13 -25.30 -5.49
N ALA A 419 -19.54 -25.47 -4.22
CA ALA A 419 -20.40 -26.58 -3.82
C ALA A 419 -21.83 -26.47 -4.45
N LEU A 420 -22.39 -25.26 -4.51
CA LEU A 420 -23.69 -25.03 -5.13
C LEU A 420 -23.68 -25.31 -6.64
N PHE A 421 -22.58 -25.00 -7.32
CA PHE A 421 -22.40 -25.24 -8.74
C PHE A 421 -21.86 -26.66 -9.06
N GLY A 422 -21.37 -27.40 -8.04
CA GLY A 422 -20.75 -28.73 -8.22
C GLY A 422 -19.38 -28.69 -8.89
N GLU A 423 -18.62 -27.61 -8.74
CA GLU A 423 -17.37 -27.38 -9.45
C GLU A 423 -16.12 -27.56 -8.56
N VAL A 424 -15.17 -28.34 -9.08
CA VAL A 424 -13.85 -28.60 -8.52
C VAL A 424 -12.86 -28.59 -9.68
N PHE A 425 -11.94 -27.62 -9.71
CA PHE A 425 -10.99 -27.43 -10.83
C PHE A 425 -11.70 -27.49 -12.19
N GLY A 426 -12.76 -26.71 -12.35
CA GLY A 426 -13.64 -26.74 -13.52
C GLY A 426 -14.58 -27.95 -13.52
N ASP A 427 -14.45 -28.87 -14.46
CA ASP A 427 -15.36 -30.02 -14.64
C ASP A 427 -14.90 -31.30 -13.92
N LEU A 428 -13.79 -31.29 -13.19
CA LEU A 428 -13.31 -32.47 -12.44
C LEU A 428 -14.35 -32.96 -11.42
N GLY A 429 -15.08 -32.04 -10.78
CA GLY A 429 -16.16 -32.39 -9.85
C GLY A 429 -17.22 -33.27 -10.50
N THR A 430 -17.68 -32.93 -11.70
CA THR A 430 -18.68 -33.70 -12.45
C THR A 430 -18.12 -35.05 -12.91
N ARG A 431 -16.86 -35.14 -13.30
CA ARG A 431 -16.16 -36.41 -13.64
C ARG A 431 -16.04 -37.34 -12.43
N LEU A 432 -15.96 -36.77 -11.22
CA LEU A 432 -15.93 -37.52 -9.95
C LEU A 432 -17.32 -37.85 -9.40
N GLY A 433 -18.40 -37.50 -10.15
CA GLY A 433 -19.78 -37.82 -9.76
C GLY A 433 -20.46 -36.76 -8.89
N LEU A 434 -19.84 -35.60 -8.67
CA LEU A 434 -20.49 -34.47 -8.01
C LEU A 434 -21.55 -33.86 -8.91
N GLN A 435 -22.78 -33.75 -8.40
CA GLN A 435 -23.87 -33.06 -9.10
C GLN A 435 -24.03 -31.66 -8.55
N PRO A 436 -24.32 -30.65 -9.39
CA PRO A 436 -24.62 -29.31 -8.93
C PRO A 436 -25.87 -29.33 -8.02
N ILE A 437 -25.77 -28.70 -6.83
CA ILE A 437 -26.88 -28.62 -5.89
C ILE A 437 -27.92 -27.59 -6.36
N TRP A 438 -27.45 -26.50 -6.97
CA TRP A 438 -28.32 -25.39 -7.40
C TRP A 438 -28.44 -25.30 -8.92
N MET A 439 -27.37 -24.99 -9.65
CA MET A 439 -27.37 -24.91 -11.10
C MET A 439 -26.01 -25.27 -11.70
N ASP A 440 -26.04 -25.89 -12.86
CA ASP A 440 -24.86 -26.08 -13.71
C ASP A 440 -24.63 -24.80 -14.54
N ARG A 441 -23.54 -24.06 -14.23
CA ARG A 441 -23.24 -22.80 -14.91
C ARG A 441 -23.09 -22.93 -16.43
N GLN A 442 -22.62 -24.07 -16.91
CA GLN A 442 -22.42 -24.30 -18.36
C GLN A 442 -23.73 -24.56 -19.08
N LYS A 443 -24.69 -25.22 -18.42
CA LYS A 443 -25.99 -25.59 -19.04
C LYS A 443 -27.05 -24.53 -18.80
N ALA A 444 -27.01 -23.84 -17.66
CA ALA A 444 -28.03 -22.89 -17.22
C ALA A 444 -27.58 -21.42 -17.38
N ILE A 445 -26.99 -21.06 -18.52
CA ILE A 445 -26.45 -19.71 -18.78
C ILE A 445 -27.52 -18.63 -18.53
N THR A 446 -28.75 -18.82 -19.06
CA THR A 446 -29.85 -17.86 -18.85
C THR A 446 -30.21 -17.73 -17.35
N GLY A 447 -30.18 -18.82 -16.58
CA GLY A 447 -30.42 -18.80 -15.13
C GLY A 447 -29.35 -18.02 -14.40
N LEU A 448 -28.07 -18.19 -14.77
CA LEU A 448 -26.95 -17.45 -14.19
C LEU A 448 -27.01 -15.95 -14.51
N LEU A 449 -27.38 -15.58 -15.75
CA LEU A 449 -27.57 -14.18 -16.13
C LEU A 449 -28.73 -13.54 -15.35
N LEU A 450 -29.86 -14.24 -15.20
CA LEU A 450 -30.97 -13.76 -14.39
C LEU A 450 -30.59 -13.60 -12.91
N PHE A 451 -29.82 -14.53 -12.38
CA PHE A 451 -29.28 -14.43 -11.02
C PHE A 451 -28.38 -13.19 -10.86
N ALA A 452 -27.45 -12.96 -11.80
CA ALA A 452 -26.57 -11.80 -11.77
C ALA A 452 -27.35 -10.47 -11.85
N VAL A 453 -28.34 -10.37 -12.75
CA VAL A 453 -29.22 -9.20 -12.84
C VAL A 453 -30.08 -9.04 -11.59
N GLY A 454 -30.59 -10.14 -11.03
CA GLY A 454 -31.38 -10.12 -9.79
C GLY A 454 -30.59 -9.62 -8.59
N ILE A 455 -29.34 -10.08 -8.43
CA ILE A 455 -28.42 -9.55 -7.41
C ILE A 455 -28.13 -8.07 -7.67
N GLY A 456 -27.86 -7.68 -8.92
CA GLY A 456 -27.61 -6.31 -9.30
C GLY A 456 -28.80 -5.40 -8.95
N PHE A 457 -30.01 -5.83 -9.28
CA PHE A 457 -31.24 -5.14 -8.93
C PHE A 457 -31.36 -4.96 -7.40
N ALA A 458 -31.22 -6.05 -6.62
CA ALA A 458 -31.34 -6.00 -5.17
C ALA A 458 -30.28 -5.12 -4.52
N HIS A 459 -29.03 -5.19 -4.98
CA HIS A 459 -27.93 -4.43 -4.42
C HIS A 459 -28.03 -2.93 -4.75
N VAL A 460 -28.36 -2.58 -6.00
CA VAL A 460 -28.62 -1.17 -6.39
C VAL A 460 -29.83 -0.60 -5.65
N LEU A 461 -30.89 -1.40 -5.49
CA LEU A 461 -32.07 -1.02 -4.70
C LEU A 461 -31.72 -0.75 -3.24
N LEU A 462 -30.88 -1.59 -2.64
CA LEU A 462 -30.36 -1.39 -1.29
C LEU A 462 -29.55 -0.09 -1.19
N GLY A 463 -28.69 0.18 -2.18
CA GLY A 463 -27.91 1.42 -2.26
C GLY A 463 -28.78 2.66 -2.35
N LEU A 464 -29.82 2.63 -3.20
CA LEU A 464 -30.81 3.71 -3.32
C LEU A 464 -31.60 3.87 -2.02
N GLY A 465 -32.01 2.77 -1.39
CA GLY A 465 -32.70 2.78 -0.09
C GLY A 465 -31.87 3.41 1.02
N THR A 466 -30.58 3.06 1.08
CA THR A 466 -29.62 3.72 1.99
C THR A 466 -29.50 5.21 1.66
N GLY A 467 -29.45 5.57 0.36
CA GLY A 467 -29.44 6.97 -0.09
C GLY A 467 -30.69 7.74 0.31
N VAL A 468 -31.87 7.13 0.24
CA VAL A 468 -33.12 7.72 0.74
C VAL A 468 -33.03 7.98 2.25
N TRP A 469 -32.55 7.00 3.02
CA TRP A 469 -32.41 7.14 4.46
C TRP A 469 -31.43 8.26 4.85
N VAL A 470 -30.28 8.34 4.19
CA VAL A 470 -29.27 9.41 4.39
C VAL A 470 -29.89 10.77 4.04
N SER A 471 -30.53 10.90 2.88
CA SER A 471 -31.16 12.15 2.43
C SER A 471 -32.28 12.62 3.36
N TRP A 472 -33.06 11.68 3.92
CA TRP A 472 -34.07 11.98 4.92
C TRP A 472 -33.46 12.49 6.23
N ARG A 473 -32.37 11.87 6.70
CA ARG A 473 -31.65 12.30 7.90
C ARG A 473 -31.02 13.69 7.73
N GLN A 474 -30.46 13.97 6.54
CA GLN A 474 -29.91 15.28 6.16
C GLN A 474 -30.98 16.34 5.90
N ARG A 475 -32.28 15.97 5.90
CA ARG A 475 -33.42 16.82 5.54
C ARG A 475 -33.31 17.44 4.13
N ASN A 476 -32.59 16.78 3.21
CA ASN A 476 -32.44 17.21 1.83
C ASN A 476 -33.58 16.65 0.96
N ARG A 477 -34.64 17.47 0.77
CA ARG A 477 -35.85 17.05 0.03
C ARG A 477 -35.59 16.74 -1.44
N HIS A 478 -34.67 17.45 -2.07
CA HIS A 478 -34.34 17.25 -3.49
C HIS A 478 -33.71 15.87 -3.70
N ARG A 479 -32.67 15.54 -2.95
CA ARG A 479 -32.02 14.22 -3.00
C ARG A 479 -32.96 13.08 -2.57
N LEU A 480 -33.84 13.34 -1.61
CA LEU A 480 -34.82 12.36 -1.15
C LEU A 480 -35.78 11.98 -2.28
N LEU A 481 -36.35 13.00 -2.99
CA LEU A 481 -37.28 12.77 -4.11
C LEU A 481 -36.57 12.07 -5.27
N ASP A 482 -35.35 12.46 -5.56
CA ASP A 482 -34.53 11.84 -6.60
C ASP A 482 -34.29 10.35 -6.33
N ARG A 483 -33.76 10.00 -5.16
CA ARG A 483 -33.45 8.60 -4.79
C ARG A 483 -34.73 7.75 -4.69
N ALA A 484 -35.82 8.31 -4.10
CA ALA A 484 -37.10 7.63 -4.05
C ALA A 484 -37.71 7.43 -5.44
N GLY A 485 -37.64 8.44 -6.31
CA GLY A 485 -38.05 8.34 -7.70
C GLY A 485 -37.30 7.26 -8.48
N MET A 486 -35.97 7.16 -8.28
CA MET A 486 -35.14 6.10 -8.90
C MET A 486 -35.55 4.69 -8.44
N ILE A 487 -35.90 4.52 -7.16
CA ILE A 487 -36.45 3.24 -6.65
C ILE A 487 -37.73 2.89 -7.39
N LEU A 488 -38.66 3.83 -7.53
CA LEU A 488 -39.93 3.61 -8.22
C LEU A 488 -39.72 3.25 -9.70
N ILE A 489 -38.82 3.96 -10.38
CA ILE A 489 -38.47 3.67 -11.78
C ILE A 489 -37.90 2.24 -11.92
N LEU A 490 -36.95 1.89 -11.04
CA LEU A 490 -36.31 0.58 -11.08
C LEU A 490 -37.32 -0.55 -10.83
N VAL A 491 -38.17 -0.41 -9.81
CA VAL A 491 -39.22 -1.38 -9.47
C VAL A 491 -40.26 -1.47 -10.60
N GLY A 492 -40.77 -0.32 -11.11
CA GLY A 492 -41.73 -0.30 -12.19
C GLY A 492 -41.21 -0.96 -13.46
N ALA A 493 -39.95 -0.66 -13.85
CA ALA A 493 -39.32 -1.28 -15.02
C ALA A 493 -39.14 -2.79 -14.86
N PHE A 494 -38.70 -3.25 -13.67
CA PHE A 494 -38.60 -4.71 -13.41
C PHE A 494 -39.95 -5.40 -13.41
N MET A 495 -41.01 -4.76 -12.92
CA MET A 495 -42.37 -5.28 -13.03
C MET A 495 -42.77 -5.43 -14.48
N LEU A 496 -42.52 -4.43 -15.33
CA LEU A 496 -42.87 -4.49 -16.76
C LEU A 496 -42.06 -5.58 -17.52
N VAL A 497 -40.76 -5.70 -17.23
CA VAL A 497 -39.93 -6.77 -17.79
C VAL A 497 -40.43 -8.15 -17.34
N GLY A 498 -40.80 -8.30 -16.06
CA GLY A 498 -41.38 -9.55 -15.55
C GLY A 498 -42.71 -9.92 -16.18
N LEU A 499 -43.54 -8.93 -16.52
CA LEU A 499 -44.78 -9.11 -17.28
C LEU A 499 -44.50 -9.54 -18.73
N MET A 500 -43.58 -8.86 -19.41
CA MET A 500 -43.19 -9.23 -20.79
C MET A 500 -42.57 -10.63 -20.85
N ALA A 501 -41.87 -11.05 -19.81
CA ALA A 501 -41.34 -12.41 -19.68
C ALA A 501 -42.39 -13.47 -19.30
N GLY A 502 -43.64 -13.09 -19.11
CA GLY A 502 -44.73 -14.00 -18.70
C GLY A 502 -44.58 -14.54 -17.28
N ARG A 503 -43.76 -13.91 -16.45
CA ARG A 503 -43.49 -14.33 -15.06
C ARG A 503 -44.41 -13.67 -14.03
N LEU A 504 -45.11 -12.59 -14.40
CA LEU A 504 -46.04 -11.84 -13.57
C LEU A 504 -47.44 -11.80 -14.18
N PRO A 505 -48.50 -11.75 -13.38
CA PRO A 505 -49.85 -11.67 -13.84
C PRO A 505 -50.13 -10.31 -14.52
N ASN A 506 -50.90 -10.30 -15.62
CA ASN A 506 -51.27 -9.11 -16.38
C ASN A 506 -51.95 -8.01 -15.58
N ALA A 507 -52.57 -8.36 -14.44
CA ALA A 507 -53.17 -7.40 -13.51
C ALA A 507 -52.18 -6.38 -12.95
N LEU A 508 -50.86 -6.67 -12.98
CA LEU A 508 -49.78 -5.76 -12.54
C LEU A 508 -49.31 -4.78 -13.64
N LEU A 509 -49.87 -4.81 -14.86
CA LEU A 509 -49.48 -3.91 -15.92
C LEU A 509 -49.77 -2.44 -15.57
N THR A 510 -51.00 -2.14 -15.17
CA THR A 510 -51.40 -0.78 -14.80
C THR A 510 -50.65 -0.26 -13.57
N PRO A 511 -50.53 -1.01 -12.45
CA PRO A 511 -49.69 -0.62 -11.34
C PRO A 511 -48.21 -0.39 -11.74
N GLY A 512 -47.63 -1.25 -12.56
CA GLY A 512 -46.24 -1.09 -13.02
C GLY A 512 -46.01 0.18 -13.81
N ILE A 513 -46.91 0.52 -14.72
CA ILE A 513 -46.85 1.78 -15.50
C ILE A 513 -47.02 2.99 -14.56
N VAL A 514 -47.96 2.97 -13.63
CA VAL A 514 -48.21 4.05 -12.68
C VAL A 514 -46.95 4.30 -11.82
N VAL A 515 -46.37 3.26 -11.25
CA VAL A 515 -45.15 3.33 -10.44
C VAL A 515 -43.98 3.92 -11.25
N LEU A 516 -43.82 3.48 -12.50
CA LEU A 516 -42.78 4.01 -13.40
C LEU A 516 -42.99 5.50 -13.69
N VAL A 517 -44.20 5.91 -14.07
CA VAL A 517 -44.51 7.31 -14.40
C VAL A 517 -44.36 8.23 -13.19
N VAL A 518 -44.84 7.81 -12.02
CA VAL A 518 -44.65 8.56 -10.76
C VAL A 518 -43.16 8.70 -10.44
N GLY A 519 -42.38 7.64 -10.60
CA GLY A 519 -40.93 7.68 -10.40
C GLY A 519 -40.24 8.66 -11.33
N VAL A 520 -40.56 8.63 -12.63
CA VAL A 520 -40.01 9.57 -13.62
C VAL A 520 -40.40 11.01 -13.26
N ALA A 521 -41.66 11.26 -12.91
CA ALA A 521 -42.11 12.60 -12.50
C ALA A 521 -41.38 13.09 -11.25
N ALA A 522 -41.11 12.21 -10.27
CA ALA A 522 -40.34 12.55 -9.07
C ALA A 522 -38.89 12.94 -9.38
N VAL A 523 -38.21 12.18 -10.24
CA VAL A 523 -36.82 12.47 -10.66
C VAL A 523 -36.75 13.76 -11.45
N LEU A 524 -37.62 13.95 -12.45
CA LEU A 524 -37.65 15.18 -13.25
C LEU A 524 -37.98 16.44 -12.40
N GLY A 525 -38.86 16.27 -11.40
CA GLY A 525 -39.26 17.33 -10.47
C GLY A 525 -38.26 17.64 -9.37
N SER A 526 -37.34 16.72 -9.06
CA SER A 526 -36.39 16.87 -7.95
C SER A 526 -35.41 18.02 -8.13
N ALA A 527 -34.93 18.31 -9.36
CA ALA A 527 -33.95 19.34 -9.69
C ALA A 527 -34.54 20.49 -10.52
N GLY A 528 -35.85 20.65 -10.56
CA GLY A 528 -36.54 21.67 -11.36
C GLY A 528 -36.24 21.53 -12.86
N TRP A 529 -35.97 22.64 -13.59
CA TRP A 529 -35.70 22.57 -15.02
C TRP A 529 -34.43 21.80 -15.39
N MET A 530 -33.39 21.78 -14.51
CA MET A 530 -32.18 20.99 -14.70
C MET A 530 -32.48 19.48 -14.61
N GLY A 531 -33.48 19.08 -13.84
CA GLY A 531 -33.94 17.68 -13.74
C GLY A 531 -34.41 17.10 -15.08
N ALA A 532 -34.91 17.95 -15.97
CA ALA A 532 -35.29 17.53 -17.31
C ALA A 532 -34.09 17.10 -18.19
N ILE A 533 -32.90 17.59 -17.90
CA ILE A 533 -31.65 17.22 -18.61
C ILE A 533 -30.91 16.13 -17.86
N THR A 534 -30.71 16.27 -16.56
CA THR A 534 -29.91 15.32 -15.76
C THR A 534 -30.67 14.04 -15.44
N GLY A 535 -32.01 14.11 -15.25
CA GLY A 535 -32.86 12.96 -14.91
C GLY A 535 -32.77 11.79 -15.90
N PRO A 536 -32.92 12.00 -17.21
CA PRO A 536 -32.76 10.92 -18.18
C PRO A 536 -31.38 10.25 -18.15
N LEU A 537 -30.29 11.03 -17.96
CA LEU A 537 -28.94 10.49 -17.84
C LEU A 537 -28.78 9.63 -16.58
N GLU A 538 -29.37 10.06 -15.47
CA GLU A 538 -29.31 9.34 -14.20
C GLU A 538 -30.15 8.06 -14.23
N ILE A 539 -31.31 8.08 -14.92
CA ILE A 539 -32.14 6.91 -15.16
C ILE A 539 -31.34 5.88 -15.96
N VAL A 540 -30.79 6.26 -17.13
CA VAL A 540 -29.99 5.38 -17.98
C VAL A 540 -28.78 4.84 -17.23
N GLY A 541 -28.07 5.69 -16.46
CA GLY A 541 -26.95 5.31 -15.62
C GLY A 541 -27.33 4.27 -14.57
N THR A 542 -28.51 4.41 -13.94
CA THR A 542 -28.97 3.45 -12.92
C THR A 542 -29.30 2.08 -13.53
N PHE A 543 -29.90 2.02 -14.72
CA PHE A 543 -30.07 0.75 -15.43
C PHE A 543 -28.72 0.15 -15.86
N GLY A 544 -27.79 0.97 -16.34
CA GLY A 544 -26.42 0.56 -16.64
C GLY A 544 -25.73 -0.06 -15.41
N ASN A 545 -25.93 0.50 -14.24
CA ASN A 545 -25.41 -0.03 -12.98
C ASN A 545 -25.95 -1.44 -12.69
N VAL A 546 -27.25 -1.70 -12.86
CA VAL A 546 -27.84 -3.05 -12.70
C VAL A 546 -27.25 -4.02 -13.71
N LEU A 547 -27.16 -3.63 -14.99
CA LEU A 547 -26.60 -4.48 -16.05
C LEU A 547 -25.09 -4.76 -15.84
N SER A 548 -24.37 -3.89 -15.15
CA SER A 548 -22.95 -4.10 -14.79
C SER A 548 -22.73 -5.37 -13.97
N TYR A 549 -23.74 -5.87 -13.26
CA TYR A 549 -23.65 -7.12 -12.49
C TYR A 549 -23.60 -8.38 -13.35
N LEU A 550 -23.93 -8.29 -14.64
CA LEU A 550 -23.72 -9.38 -15.60
C LEU A 550 -22.24 -9.83 -15.64
N ARG A 551 -21.32 -9.00 -15.20
CA ARG A 551 -19.90 -9.34 -15.01
C ARG A 551 -19.71 -10.53 -14.05
N ILE A 552 -20.57 -10.69 -13.04
CA ILE A 552 -20.51 -11.84 -12.11
C ILE A 552 -20.70 -13.13 -12.90
N ALA A 553 -21.70 -13.15 -13.77
CA ALA A 553 -21.96 -14.30 -14.64
C ALA A 553 -20.85 -14.50 -15.67
N ALA A 554 -20.40 -13.43 -16.34
CA ALA A 554 -19.40 -13.50 -17.40
C ALA A 554 -18.05 -14.05 -16.90
N ILE A 555 -17.56 -13.54 -15.77
CA ILE A 555 -16.29 -13.99 -15.17
C ILE A 555 -16.42 -15.42 -14.63
N GLY A 556 -17.55 -15.72 -13.97
CA GLY A 556 -17.83 -17.08 -13.49
C GLY A 556 -17.85 -18.10 -14.63
N LEU A 557 -18.48 -17.77 -15.78
CA LEU A 557 -18.46 -18.63 -16.97
C LEU A 557 -17.05 -18.75 -17.57
N ALA A 558 -16.31 -17.66 -17.68
CA ALA A 558 -14.94 -17.68 -18.20
C ALA A 558 -14.05 -18.60 -17.37
N SER A 559 -14.12 -18.53 -16.04
CA SER A 559 -13.32 -19.37 -15.14
C SER A 559 -13.64 -20.86 -15.32
N VAL A 560 -14.90 -21.23 -15.41
CA VAL A 560 -15.28 -22.66 -15.56
C VAL A 560 -14.89 -23.20 -16.93
N TYR A 561 -15.03 -22.41 -18.01
CA TYR A 561 -14.58 -22.84 -19.34
C TYR A 561 -13.07 -22.98 -19.44
N LEU A 562 -12.30 -22.08 -18.84
CA LEU A 562 -10.84 -22.19 -18.76
C LEU A 562 -10.41 -23.43 -17.97
N GLY A 563 -11.06 -23.70 -16.83
CA GLY A 563 -10.80 -24.91 -16.03
C GLY A 563 -11.10 -26.20 -16.81
N ARG A 564 -12.22 -26.23 -17.56
CA ARG A 564 -12.56 -27.34 -18.43
C ARG A 564 -11.55 -27.52 -19.57
N MET A 565 -11.15 -26.45 -20.25
CA MET A 565 -10.12 -26.49 -21.28
C MET A 565 -8.79 -27.02 -20.74
N ALA A 566 -8.41 -26.63 -19.51
CA ALA A 566 -7.21 -27.16 -18.87
C ALA A 566 -7.27 -28.69 -18.72
N ASN A 567 -8.41 -29.23 -18.29
CA ASN A 567 -8.62 -30.67 -18.14
C ASN A 567 -8.66 -31.40 -19.50
N GLU A 568 -9.29 -30.83 -20.52
CA GLU A 568 -9.34 -31.41 -21.85
C GLU A 568 -7.96 -31.45 -22.52
N LEU A 569 -7.20 -30.35 -22.48
CA LEU A 569 -5.84 -30.27 -23.04
C LEU A 569 -4.89 -31.23 -22.33
N ALA A 570 -5.01 -31.38 -21.01
CA ALA A 570 -4.23 -32.38 -20.25
C ALA A 570 -4.52 -33.80 -20.73
N GLY A 571 -5.77 -34.11 -21.08
CA GLY A 571 -6.16 -35.45 -21.58
C GLY A 571 -5.63 -35.76 -22.97
N VAL A 572 -5.35 -34.75 -23.80
CA VAL A 572 -4.87 -34.91 -25.20
C VAL A 572 -3.33 -34.92 -25.26
N ALA A 573 -2.63 -34.51 -24.22
CA ALA A 573 -1.17 -34.29 -24.21
C ALA A 573 -0.30 -35.55 -24.39
N GLY A 574 -0.87 -36.74 -24.53
CA GLY A 574 -0.18 -38.03 -24.78
C GLY A 574 0.49 -38.58 -23.49
N PRO A 575 1.76 -38.31 -23.20
CA PRO A 575 2.39 -38.86 -21.99
C PRO A 575 1.83 -38.22 -20.71
N LEU A 576 1.58 -39.03 -19.69
CA LEU A 576 0.97 -38.61 -18.42
C LEU A 576 1.67 -37.39 -17.77
N TRP A 577 3.00 -37.38 -17.77
CA TRP A 577 3.78 -36.28 -17.18
C TRP A 577 3.55 -34.96 -17.90
N LEU A 578 3.41 -34.97 -19.23
CA LEU A 578 3.14 -33.80 -20.05
C LEU A 578 1.71 -33.29 -19.79
N GLY A 579 0.73 -34.21 -19.71
CA GLY A 579 -0.65 -33.88 -19.35
C GLY A 579 -0.75 -33.21 -17.99
N VAL A 580 -0.05 -33.73 -16.98
CA VAL A 580 0.00 -33.12 -15.63
C VAL A 580 0.63 -31.73 -15.66
N MET A 581 1.73 -31.56 -16.41
CA MET A 581 2.39 -30.25 -16.54
C MET A 581 1.47 -29.22 -17.21
N VAL A 582 0.78 -29.59 -18.27
CA VAL A 582 -0.20 -28.75 -18.97
C VAL A 582 -1.36 -28.39 -18.02
N ALA A 583 -1.90 -29.37 -17.29
CA ALA A 583 -2.97 -29.12 -16.32
C ALA A 583 -2.52 -28.10 -15.26
N ILE A 584 -1.37 -28.30 -14.64
CA ILE A 584 -0.83 -27.39 -13.60
C ILE A 584 -0.69 -25.98 -14.17
N LEU A 585 -0.11 -25.82 -15.35
CA LEU A 585 0.10 -24.51 -15.98
C LEU A 585 -1.22 -23.78 -16.20
N PHE A 586 -2.20 -24.44 -16.83
CA PHE A 586 -3.49 -23.81 -17.17
C PHE A 586 -4.36 -23.58 -15.93
N HIS A 587 -4.34 -24.49 -14.94
CA HIS A 587 -5.05 -24.27 -13.67
C HIS A 587 -4.40 -23.14 -12.86
N ALA A 588 -3.07 -23.01 -12.85
CA ALA A 588 -2.39 -21.88 -12.21
C ALA A 588 -2.75 -20.55 -12.88
N LEU A 589 -2.79 -20.52 -14.21
CA LEU A 589 -3.24 -19.35 -14.97
C LEU A 589 -4.71 -19.01 -14.66
N ASN A 590 -5.60 -20.01 -14.69
CA ASN A 590 -7.02 -19.81 -14.38
C ASN A 590 -7.23 -19.35 -12.92
N MET A 591 -6.49 -19.93 -11.98
CA MET A 591 -6.52 -19.50 -10.58
C MET A 591 -6.06 -18.05 -10.42
N THR A 592 -4.98 -17.66 -11.11
CA THR A 592 -4.49 -16.28 -11.09
C THR A 592 -5.56 -15.31 -11.61
N LEU A 593 -6.14 -15.59 -12.79
CA LEU A 593 -7.23 -14.82 -13.36
C LEU A 593 -8.48 -14.86 -12.46
N GLY A 594 -8.79 -16.03 -11.88
CA GLY A 594 -9.92 -16.26 -10.98
C GLY A 594 -9.80 -15.58 -9.61
N VAL A 595 -8.63 -15.11 -9.23
CA VAL A 595 -8.44 -14.28 -8.01
C VAL A 595 -8.41 -12.79 -8.38
N PHE A 596 -7.59 -12.39 -9.34
CA PHE A 596 -7.42 -10.97 -9.69
C PHE A 596 -8.66 -10.36 -10.32
N SER A 597 -9.27 -11.02 -11.32
CA SER A 597 -10.42 -10.47 -12.03
C SER A 597 -11.65 -10.32 -11.10
N PRO A 598 -12.07 -11.34 -10.32
CA PRO A 598 -13.15 -11.18 -9.35
C PRO A 598 -12.88 -10.10 -8.31
N THR A 599 -11.65 -9.98 -7.79
CA THR A 599 -11.30 -8.95 -6.81
C THR A 599 -11.55 -7.56 -7.37
N ILE A 600 -10.99 -7.26 -8.55
CA ILE A 600 -11.12 -5.94 -9.19
C ILE A 600 -12.59 -5.65 -9.52
N GLN A 601 -13.32 -6.61 -10.05
CA GLN A 601 -14.70 -6.39 -10.46
C GLN A 601 -15.66 -6.31 -9.26
N ALA A 602 -15.44 -7.09 -8.18
CA ALA A 602 -16.21 -6.97 -6.96
C ALA A 602 -16.01 -5.60 -6.29
N LEU A 603 -14.77 -5.10 -6.24
CA LEU A 603 -14.47 -3.75 -5.76
C LEU A 603 -15.16 -2.69 -6.63
N ARG A 604 -15.08 -2.82 -7.95
CA ARG A 604 -15.72 -1.88 -8.87
C ARG A 604 -17.24 -1.84 -8.68
N LEU A 605 -17.91 -3.00 -8.54
CA LEU A 605 -19.35 -3.05 -8.27
C LEU A 605 -19.73 -2.29 -7.01
N HIS A 606 -18.87 -2.31 -5.97
CA HIS A 606 -19.08 -1.54 -4.76
C HIS A 606 -18.82 -0.05 -4.98
N TYR A 607 -17.67 0.31 -5.54
CA TYR A 607 -17.24 1.70 -5.63
C TYR A 607 -18.05 2.53 -6.63
N VAL A 608 -18.38 1.95 -7.78
CA VAL A 608 -19.02 2.68 -8.87
C VAL A 608 -20.54 2.55 -8.83
N GLU A 609 -21.04 1.30 -8.78
CA GLU A 609 -22.46 1.01 -8.94
C GLU A 609 -23.25 1.19 -7.64
N PHE A 610 -22.62 0.90 -6.48
CA PHE A 610 -23.32 0.90 -5.20
C PHE A 610 -23.07 2.14 -4.36
N PHE A 611 -21.80 2.48 -4.05
CA PHE A 611 -21.47 3.61 -3.19
C PHE A 611 -21.89 4.95 -3.80
N GLY A 612 -21.81 5.11 -5.11
CA GLY A 612 -22.31 6.30 -5.81
C GLY A 612 -23.77 6.66 -5.53
N LYS A 613 -24.54 5.75 -4.88
CA LYS A 613 -25.95 6.02 -4.52
C LYS A 613 -26.13 6.71 -3.17
N PHE A 614 -25.18 6.57 -2.24
CA PHE A 614 -25.34 7.10 -0.88
C PHE A 614 -24.06 7.59 -0.20
N HIS A 615 -22.87 7.19 -0.70
CA HIS A 615 -21.60 7.53 -0.09
C HIS A 615 -21.09 8.86 -0.62
N GLU A 616 -20.85 9.82 0.26
CA GLU A 616 -20.23 11.11 -0.04
C GLU A 616 -18.83 11.12 0.56
N VAL A 617 -17.83 11.19 -0.31
CA VAL A 617 -16.42 11.30 0.07
C VAL A 617 -16.11 12.71 0.56
N GLY A 618 -15.16 12.86 1.48
CA GLY A 618 -14.68 14.14 1.97
C GLY A 618 -14.59 14.24 3.50
N GLY A 619 -14.78 13.12 4.22
CA GLY A 619 -14.52 13.04 5.65
C GLY A 619 -13.04 13.18 5.96
N ARG A 620 -12.70 13.86 7.05
CA ARG A 620 -11.33 13.97 7.59
C ARG A 620 -11.11 12.83 8.58
N GLU A 621 -9.96 12.17 8.50
CA GLU A 621 -9.63 11.10 9.45
C GLU A 621 -9.42 11.66 10.86
N PHE A 622 -10.01 11.01 11.85
CA PHE A 622 -9.75 11.31 13.25
C PHE A 622 -8.35 10.84 13.63
N THR A 623 -7.47 11.78 13.96
CA THR A 623 -6.09 11.55 14.38
C THR A 623 -5.90 12.12 15.78
N PRO A 624 -6.09 11.31 16.84
CA PRO A 624 -5.94 11.79 18.20
C PRO A 624 -4.49 12.20 18.48
N PHE A 625 -4.34 13.27 19.24
CA PHE A 625 -3.06 13.82 19.66
C PHE A 625 -2.25 12.78 20.45
N GLY A 626 -0.99 12.60 20.09
CA GLY A 626 -0.09 11.62 20.69
C GLY A 626 -0.22 10.20 20.11
N ALA A 627 -1.17 9.92 19.22
CA ALA A 627 -1.22 8.64 18.52
C ALA A 627 -0.03 8.52 17.57
N SER A 628 0.80 7.50 17.76
CA SER A 628 1.83 7.16 16.76
C SER A 628 1.20 6.93 15.39
N PRO A 629 1.85 7.37 14.29
CA PRO A 629 1.33 7.15 12.92
C PRO A 629 1.18 5.67 12.52
N SER A 630 1.63 4.76 13.36
CA SER A 630 1.41 3.31 13.26
C SER A 630 0.07 2.95 13.91
N GLY A 631 -1.00 2.95 13.09
CA GLY A 631 -2.39 2.67 13.42
C GLY A 631 -2.72 1.50 14.35
N ALA A 632 -2.44 1.65 15.61
CA ALA A 632 -3.03 0.83 16.67
C ALA A 632 -4.23 1.60 17.24
N ALA A 633 -5.43 1.22 16.80
CA ALA A 633 -6.65 1.62 17.50
C ALA A 633 -6.52 1.22 18.99
N PRO A 634 -7.00 2.05 19.93
CA PRO A 634 -7.01 1.67 21.33
C PRO A 634 -7.80 0.37 21.51
N THR A 635 -7.15 -0.62 22.05
CA THR A 635 -7.79 -1.86 22.48
C THR A 635 -8.66 -1.54 23.69
N THR A 636 -9.97 -1.50 23.50
CA THR A 636 -10.98 -1.66 24.57
C THR A 636 -11.29 -3.13 24.71
#